data_28d366ca197da3d8ba1d8b1c4c1d8c79
#
_entry.id   28d366ca197da3d8ba1d8b1c4c1d8c79
#
_cell.length_a   1.000
_cell.length_b   1.000
_cell.length_c   1.000
_cell.angle_alpha   90.00
_cell.angle_beta   90.00
_cell.angle_gamma   90.00
#
_symmetry.space_group_name_H-M   'P 1'
#
loop_
_entity.id
_entity.type
_entity.pdbx_description
1 polymer ?
#
loop_
_entity_poly.entity_id
_entity_poly.type
_entity_poly.pdbx_seq_one_letter_code
_entity_poly.pdbx_strand_id
1 'polypeptide(L)'
;MNTIIAQTPQSTQQNRTLNPKHLKELTQKRGLDLRWVEANCESVDAKTASEYLGYTSHSDGILLRGHGFQKQFKPDNPWGEEGKGKPKYRSCKDYDGYDVMLPCHPDDDRFWDDLEALKAKCYQIDGHPCIVLTEGFFKAISLTSYGVPTVTALGVEMGLTSGEKDPQKRRYLVPTLEKLARAGFGFIIGFDADCATKKGVTDAQRKLAYQLSLFKIPVHSITGLWTEDEGKGIDDYILMNGSDKFKSDVLARAETIEKWEQQFKDSGNNSKTSKKPPADKIAKEIAEDYADKLAFNNETTTWMRYEAESPGVWSPETDEFIEAFVKQVLDSKGVTGYGSYSYVTNVVKHLRTEPQIMQRKWLERSPKEVLPFENGVLEISTGKLLRHNPGYRLTWSLPRKHNSTATDWTGISEWLDFVTNSNEKIKNILCCFANAVLKGRADLQKFLHLIGIGGSGKGTYGRLLVDLIGQENVFSPTLENFCTNRFESANAYRKRLILFWDEDKGTKALGKFKSLTGGDYIRGEEKGKKAFQFRYDGMVLVMSNFPIFAGDNSSGLNRRIIQVPMNARVSDNQRRDLTTEFQPELAAFTNYLLSLDDSFVERTIKGLADIPELKLQAWESRMREDSLADWLNYCVILDPTASTPIGSDRNEANEVEPVTLFGSYCKHSLQSGNSSKSHKNFSPDLLELCQVILGWDVQFAKTKTGRFIKGLRLRVSGQDDHIPTHDYSLEKQNQSGDGSGDGSGDGSELPLDKVYSDGVGSGAISLKNFTADKYPETQPVEVPQTEPENLPPSEPISKTEPSETRKDLESLRKIQNGENLTQRERQVV
;
A
#
# COMPACT_ATOMS: atom_id res chain seq x y z
N MET A 1 17.24 45.90 32.28
CA MET A 1 17.11 47.37 32.40
C MET A 1 18.49 47.97 32.39
N ASN A 2 19.00 48.34 31.26
CA ASN A 2 20.06 49.32 31.09
C ASN A 2 19.97 49.79 29.65
N THR A 3 19.45 50.97 29.51
CA THR A 3 19.25 51.72 28.28
C THR A 3 20.61 52.15 27.77
N ILE A 4 21.13 51.51 26.75
CA ILE A 4 22.29 52.03 26.00
C ILE A 4 21.71 52.96 24.95
N ILE A 5 21.75 54.21 25.22
CA ILE A 5 21.55 55.29 24.24
C ILE A 5 22.75 55.25 23.29
N ALA A 6 22.55 54.66 22.12
CA ALA A 6 23.55 54.73 21.05
C ALA A 6 23.61 56.17 20.54
N GLN A 7 24.75 56.84 20.71
CA GLN A 7 25.05 58.10 20.12
C GLN A 7 24.96 58.04 18.60
N THR A 8 24.17 58.91 18.00
CA THR A 8 24.03 59.10 16.56
C THR A 8 25.37 59.52 15.98
N PRO A 9 25.95 58.84 15.01
CA PRO A 9 27.12 59.35 14.30
C PRO A 9 26.68 60.53 13.45
N GLN A 10 27.35 61.66 13.64
CA GLN A 10 27.23 62.82 12.74
C GLN A 10 27.54 62.39 11.31
N SER A 11 26.58 62.58 10.39
CA SER A 11 26.74 62.29 8.97
C SER A 11 27.65 63.37 8.33
N THR A 12 28.93 63.05 8.18
CA THR A 12 29.73 63.73 7.13
C THR A 12 29.19 63.25 5.79
N GLN A 13 28.70 64.18 4.97
CA GLN A 13 28.38 63.97 3.56
C GLN A 13 29.67 63.59 2.83
N GLN A 14 29.99 62.31 2.78
CA GLN A 14 31.00 61.79 1.87
C GLN A 14 30.37 61.75 0.47
N ASN A 15 31.04 62.32 -0.53
CA ASN A 15 30.66 62.22 -1.94
C ASN A 15 30.51 60.77 -2.32
N ARG A 16 29.26 60.30 -2.42
CA ARG A 16 28.93 58.95 -2.87
C ARG A 16 29.11 58.84 -4.36
N THR A 17 30.00 57.99 -4.81
CA THR A 17 30.31 57.84 -6.23
C THR A 17 29.44 56.78 -6.87
N LEU A 18 28.69 57.16 -7.85
CA LEU A 18 27.93 56.26 -8.72
C LEU A 18 28.68 56.07 -10.05
N ASN A 19 28.87 54.85 -10.50
CA ASN A 19 29.41 54.59 -11.80
C ASN A 19 28.35 54.91 -12.90
N PRO A 20 28.81 55.22 -14.12
CA PRO A 20 27.89 55.64 -15.21
C PRO A 20 26.79 54.60 -15.54
N LYS A 21 27.07 53.33 -15.35
CA LYS A 21 26.10 52.25 -15.61
C LYS A 21 24.96 52.32 -14.57
N HIS A 22 25.26 52.37 -13.29
CA HIS A 22 24.31 52.49 -12.21
C HIS A 22 23.51 53.79 -12.26
N LEU A 23 24.21 54.92 -12.54
CA LEU A 23 23.55 56.20 -12.71
C LEU A 23 22.51 56.16 -13.82
N LYS A 24 22.87 55.59 -15.01
CA LYS A 24 21.95 55.42 -16.16
C LYS A 24 20.78 54.48 -15.79
N GLU A 25 21.02 53.41 -15.06
CA GLU A 25 19.96 52.47 -14.61
C GLU A 25 18.97 53.22 -13.72
N LEU A 26 19.44 53.95 -12.71
CA LEU A 26 18.56 54.56 -11.72
C LEU A 26 17.84 55.77 -12.25
N THR A 27 18.50 56.67 -13.00
CA THR A 27 17.89 57.92 -13.48
C THR A 27 17.12 57.74 -14.79
N GLN A 28 17.66 57.03 -15.79
CA GLN A 28 17.00 56.88 -17.11
C GLN A 28 16.05 55.74 -17.19
N LYS A 29 16.38 54.57 -16.59
CA LYS A 29 15.50 53.41 -16.69
C LYS A 29 14.43 53.34 -15.60
N ARG A 30 14.74 53.90 -14.41
CA ARG A 30 13.78 53.92 -13.28
C ARG A 30 13.15 55.31 -13.04
N GLY A 31 13.63 56.33 -13.75
CA GLY A 31 13.09 57.66 -13.62
C GLY A 31 13.29 58.34 -12.23
N LEU A 32 14.27 57.87 -11.48
CA LEU A 32 14.52 58.44 -10.15
C LEU A 32 15.24 59.80 -10.26
N ASP A 33 14.89 60.75 -9.35
CA ASP A 33 15.53 62.05 -9.26
C ASP A 33 17.03 61.90 -8.90
N LEU A 34 17.91 62.58 -9.66
CA LEU A 34 19.36 62.47 -9.47
C LEU A 34 19.85 62.79 -8.05
N ARG A 35 19.37 63.84 -7.46
CA ARG A 35 19.80 64.29 -6.10
C ARG A 35 19.43 63.25 -5.04
N TRP A 36 18.23 62.63 -5.19
CA TRP A 36 17.79 61.55 -4.30
C TRP A 36 18.57 60.26 -4.55
N VAL A 37 18.97 59.95 -5.77
CA VAL A 37 19.84 58.81 -6.11
C VAL A 37 21.23 59.00 -5.48
N GLU A 38 21.87 60.20 -5.59
CA GLU A 38 23.17 60.50 -5.00
C GLU A 38 23.10 60.48 -3.46
N ALA A 39 21.97 60.88 -2.87
CA ALA A 39 21.80 60.84 -1.41
C ALA A 39 21.64 59.43 -0.85
N ASN A 40 21.16 58.47 -1.65
CA ASN A 40 20.71 57.14 -1.17
C ASN A 40 21.46 55.97 -1.76
N CYS A 41 22.22 56.12 -2.83
CA CYS A 41 22.84 55.03 -3.56
C CYS A 41 24.35 55.21 -3.73
N GLU A 42 25.09 54.12 -3.71
CA GLU A 42 26.55 54.10 -3.92
C GLU A 42 26.96 52.89 -4.73
N SER A 43 27.82 53.07 -5.74
CA SER A 43 28.41 51.95 -6.48
C SER A 43 29.53 51.33 -5.65
N VAL A 44 29.49 50.07 -5.42
CA VAL A 44 30.53 49.33 -4.67
C VAL A 44 31.00 48.11 -5.47
N ASP A 45 32.29 47.82 -5.36
CA ASP A 45 32.86 46.59 -5.93
C ASP A 45 32.52 45.38 -5.01
N ALA A 46 32.80 44.16 -5.51
CA ALA A 46 32.56 42.94 -4.79
C ALA A 46 33.30 42.84 -3.45
N LYS A 47 34.49 43.49 -3.34
CA LYS A 47 35.25 43.50 -2.08
C LYS A 47 34.56 44.35 -1.04
N THR A 48 34.22 45.57 -1.35
CA THR A 48 33.49 46.53 -0.48
C THR A 48 32.08 45.94 -0.13
N ALA A 49 31.42 45.31 -1.07
CA ALA A 49 30.17 44.62 -0.82
C ALA A 49 30.32 43.45 0.17
N SER A 50 31.44 42.70 0.08
CA SER A 50 31.73 41.60 1.00
C SER A 50 31.97 42.10 2.42
N GLU A 51 32.71 43.22 2.57
CA GLU A 51 32.95 43.86 3.85
C GLU A 51 31.63 44.32 4.49
N TYR A 52 30.74 44.91 3.73
CA TYR A 52 29.40 45.26 4.20
C TYR A 52 28.55 44.06 4.57
N LEU A 53 28.53 43.03 3.70
CA LEU A 53 27.65 41.86 3.89
C LEU A 53 28.08 40.94 5.02
N GLY A 54 29.36 40.95 5.41
CA GLY A 54 29.96 39.99 6.35
C GLY A 54 30.11 38.57 5.77
N TYR A 55 30.00 38.44 4.45
CA TYR A 55 30.25 37.20 3.65
C TYR A 55 30.60 37.57 2.22
N THR A 56 31.19 36.62 1.47
CA THR A 56 31.72 36.90 0.14
C THR A 56 30.62 37.32 -0.84
N SER A 57 30.80 38.51 -1.46
CA SER A 57 30.02 38.94 -2.60
C SER A 57 30.62 38.38 -3.89
N HIS A 58 29.81 37.87 -4.80
CA HIS A 58 30.22 37.37 -6.10
C HIS A 58 29.97 38.41 -7.24
N SER A 59 29.62 39.63 -6.87
CA SER A 59 29.26 40.67 -7.87
C SER A 59 29.53 42.07 -7.26
N ASP A 60 29.91 43.01 -8.13
CA ASP A 60 29.73 44.41 -7.90
C ASP A 60 28.25 44.77 -7.84
N GLY A 61 27.90 45.99 -7.41
CA GLY A 61 26.51 46.38 -7.34
C GLY A 61 26.26 47.73 -6.71
N ILE A 62 25.01 47.95 -6.29
CA ILE A 62 24.57 49.19 -5.67
C ILE A 62 24.31 48.94 -4.20
N LEU A 63 24.98 49.67 -3.34
CA LEU A 63 24.71 49.75 -1.91
C LEU A 63 23.66 50.84 -1.67
N LEU A 64 22.52 50.44 -1.11
CA LEU A 64 21.39 51.30 -0.74
C LEU A 64 21.56 51.72 0.72
N ARG A 65 21.60 53.02 0.94
CA ARG A 65 21.83 53.59 2.26
C ARG A 65 20.73 54.59 2.55
N GLY A 66 19.84 54.23 3.43
CA GLY A 66 18.81 55.16 3.92
C GLY A 66 19.26 55.96 5.15
N HIS A 67 18.35 56.77 5.66
CA HIS A 67 18.44 57.39 6.97
C HIS A 67 18.42 56.31 8.07
N GLY A 68 19.31 56.38 9.03
CA GLY A 68 19.48 55.34 10.05
C GLY A 68 20.51 54.27 9.68
N PHE A 69 20.45 53.14 10.37
CA PHE A 69 21.44 52.06 10.25
C PHE A 69 21.16 51.05 9.14
N GLN A 70 19.94 50.91 8.72
CA GLN A 70 19.53 49.86 7.80
C GLN A 70 20.04 50.14 6.37
N LYS A 71 20.66 49.13 5.80
CA LYS A 71 21.22 49.16 4.43
C LYS A 71 20.85 47.87 3.68
N GLN A 72 20.94 47.98 2.37
CA GLN A 72 20.67 46.82 1.50
C GLN A 72 21.61 46.86 0.30
N PHE A 73 22.07 45.68 -0.16
CA PHE A 73 22.92 45.56 -1.32
C PHE A 73 22.16 44.95 -2.50
N LYS A 74 22.19 45.59 -3.66
CA LYS A 74 21.67 45.12 -4.91
C LYS A 74 22.82 44.71 -5.83
N PRO A 75 23.09 43.37 -5.99
CA PRO A 75 24.13 42.92 -6.87
C PRO A 75 23.80 43.15 -8.34
N ASP A 76 24.78 43.41 -9.18
CA ASP A 76 24.63 43.47 -10.63
C ASP A 76 24.26 42.09 -11.24
N ASN A 77 24.87 41.05 -10.69
CA ASN A 77 24.62 39.67 -11.05
C ASN A 77 24.15 38.92 -9.79
N PRO A 78 22.82 38.73 -9.62
CA PRO A 78 22.30 37.98 -8.48
C PRO A 78 22.81 36.54 -8.46
N TRP A 79 23.22 36.05 -7.28
CA TRP A 79 23.69 34.67 -7.09
C TRP A 79 22.90 33.97 -5.97
N GLY A 80 22.95 32.63 -5.97
CA GLY A 80 22.26 31.79 -5.00
C GLY A 80 22.83 30.39 -5.00
N GLU A 81 22.42 29.55 -4.05
CA GLU A 81 22.74 28.14 -4.03
C GLU A 81 21.99 27.41 -5.17
N GLU A 82 22.58 26.36 -5.68
CA GLU A 82 21.98 25.54 -6.73
C GLU A 82 20.65 24.98 -6.27
N GLY A 83 19.58 25.13 -7.07
CA GLY A 83 18.21 24.74 -6.71
C GLY A 83 17.42 25.74 -5.87
N LYS A 84 18.02 26.83 -5.39
CA LYS A 84 17.33 27.94 -4.72
C LYS A 84 17.32 29.21 -5.58
N GLY A 85 16.27 30.01 -5.46
CA GLY A 85 16.15 31.28 -6.20
C GLY A 85 17.33 32.22 -5.89
N LYS A 86 17.71 33.06 -6.89
CA LYS A 86 18.76 34.07 -6.74
C LYS A 86 18.18 35.36 -6.19
N PRO A 87 18.40 35.73 -4.91
CA PRO A 87 17.85 36.95 -4.32
C PRO A 87 18.34 38.22 -5.05
N LYS A 88 17.43 39.11 -5.42
CA LYS A 88 17.74 40.40 -6.05
C LYS A 88 18.40 41.38 -5.11
N TYR A 89 18.15 41.27 -3.85
CA TYR A 89 18.72 42.12 -2.77
C TYR A 89 19.32 41.27 -1.68
N ARG A 90 20.35 41.75 -1.03
CA ARG A 90 21.06 41.09 0.08
C ARG A 90 21.28 42.02 1.27
N SER A 91 21.17 41.44 2.45
CA SER A 91 21.39 42.15 3.70
C SER A 91 22.61 41.58 4.45
N CYS A 92 23.21 42.33 5.34
CA CYS A 92 24.32 41.92 6.18
C CYS A 92 23.93 40.72 7.08
N LYS A 93 24.90 39.83 7.34
CA LYS A 93 24.70 38.61 8.14
C LYS A 93 24.57 38.89 9.65
N ASP A 94 25.23 39.94 10.16
CA ASP A 94 25.46 40.14 11.57
C ASP A 94 24.51 41.17 12.23
N TYR A 95 23.38 41.46 11.64
CA TYR A 95 22.41 42.32 12.30
C TYR A 95 21.58 41.58 13.35
N ASP A 96 21.60 42.05 14.57
CA ASP A 96 20.72 41.62 15.68
C ASP A 96 19.25 42.08 15.53
N GLY A 97 18.82 42.30 14.32
CA GLY A 97 17.48 42.71 13.98
C GLY A 97 17.43 43.43 12.62
N TYR A 98 16.27 43.62 12.11
CA TYR A 98 16.03 44.39 10.89
C TYR A 98 15.00 45.48 11.17
N ASP A 99 15.03 46.57 10.39
CA ASP A 99 14.08 47.64 10.43
C ASP A 99 13.69 48.07 9.02
N VAL A 100 12.70 48.92 8.86
CA VAL A 100 12.40 49.56 7.57
C VAL A 100 13.49 50.53 7.15
N MET A 101 13.60 50.78 5.85
CA MET A 101 14.51 51.78 5.30
C MET A 101 13.73 53.06 5.00
N LEU A 102 14.40 54.21 5.34
CA LEU A 102 13.88 55.55 5.15
C LEU A 102 14.74 56.27 4.12
N PRO A 103 14.25 56.83 3.01
CA PRO A 103 15.07 57.60 2.09
C PRO A 103 15.69 58.84 2.72
N CYS A 104 16.97 59.06 2.55
CA CYS A 104 17.64 60.33 2.94
C CYS A 104 17.13 61.44 2.06
N HIS A 105 16.67 62.54 2.67
CA HIS A 105 16.32 63.73 1.91
C HIS A 105 17.62 64.49 1.51
N PRO A 106 17.79 64.86 0.25
CA PRO A 106 19.01 65.49 -0.20
C PRO A 106 19.36 66.81 0.44
N ASP A 107 18.37 67.56 0.94
CA ASP A 107 18.55 68.89 1.46
C ASP A 107 18.10 69.02 2.95
N ASP A 108 17.64 67.95 3.56
CA ASP A 108 17.06 68.02 4.93
C ASP A 108 17.49 66.79 5.75
N ASP A 109 18.60 66.87 6.44
CA ASP A 109 19.15 65.76 7.24
C ASP A 109 18.22 65.36 8.42
N ARG A 110 17.31 66.25 8.83
CA ARG A 110 16.36 66.00 9.92
C ARG A 110 14.97 65.60 9.45
N PHE A 111 14.79 65.35 8.17
CA PHE A 111 13.50 65.03 7.54
C PHE A 111 12.69 63.97 8.31
N TRP A 112 13.31 62.92 8.81
CA TRP A 112 12.68 61.80 9.53
C TRP A 112 12.75 61.96 11.07
N ASP A 113 13.53 62.96 11.57
CA ASP A 113 13.72 63.17 13.01
C ASP A 113 12.77 64.25 13.55
N ASP A 114 12.43 65.25 12.74
CA ASP A 114 11.45 66.28 13.09
C ASP A 114 10.03 65.80 12.74
N LEU A 115 9.42 65.05 13.69
CA LEU A 115 8.13 64.41 13.48
C LEU A 115 6.97 65.41 13.24
N GLU A 116 7.03 66.61 13.80
CA GLU A 116 6.01 67.63 13.62
C GLU A 116 6.11 68.28 12.21
N ALA A 117 7.30 68.56 11.75
CA ALA A 117 7.53 69.01 10.38
C ALA A 117 7.16 67.89 9.35
N LEU A 118 7.42 66.64 9.69
CA LEU A 118 7.07 65.51 8.85
C LEU A 118 5.56 65.33 8.69
N LYS A 119 4.78 65.57 9.75
CA LYS A 119 3.30 65.51 9.68
C LYS A 119 2.72 66.46 8.63
N ALA A 120 3.28 67.64 8.52
CA ALA A 120 2.83 68.63 7.53
C ALA A 120 3.17 68.24 6.08
N LYS A 121 4.16 67.35 5.88
CA LYS A 121 4.59 66.84 4.58
C LYS A 121 3.88 65.57 4.17
N CYS A 122 3.17 64.92 5.12
CA CYS A 122 2.48 63.65 4.86
C CYS A 122 1.20 63.80 4.03
N TYR A 123 0.85 62.76 3.30
CA TYR A 123 -0.44 62.67 2.63
C TYR A 123 -1.55 62.63 3.68
N GLN A 124 -2.65 63.45 3.48
CA GLN A 124 -3.71 63.57 4.45
C GLN A 124 -4.90 62.69 4.04
N ILE A 125 -5.35 61.77 4.93
CA ILE A 125 -6.62 61.07 4.78
C ILE A 125 -7.50 61.47 5.98
N ASP A 126 -8.65 62.05 5.69
CA ASP A 126 -9.58 62.57 6.72
C ASP A 126 -8.89 63.48 7.78
N GLY A 127 -7.94 64.30 7.33
CA GLY A 127 -7.19 65.21 8.19
C GLY A 127 -6.09 64.50 9.03
N HIS A 128 -5.81 63.26 8.78
CA HIS A 128 -4.78 62.47 9.49
C HIS A 128 -3.51 62.29 8.62
N PRO A 129 -2.35 62.65 9.14
CA PRO A 129 -1.10 62.51 8.40
C PRO A 129 -0.72 61.03 8.21
N CYS A 130 -0.63 60.57 6.97
CA CYS A 130 -0.34 59.18 6.63
C CYS A 130 1.00 59.05 5.88
N ILE A 131 1.81 58.04 6.30
CA ILE A 131 3.05 57.64 5.64
C ILE A 131 2.76 56.43 4.75
N VAL A 132 3.33 56.41 3.54
CA VAL A 132 3.23 55.24 2.67
C VAL A 132 4.24 54.18 3.09
N LEU A 133 3.82 52.94 3.22
CA LEU A 133 4.68 51.76 3.49
C LEU A 133 4.66 50.82 2.28
N THR A 134 5.82 50.69 1.65
CA THR A 134 5.99 49.85 0.46
C THR A 134 7.03 48.74 0.63
N GLU A 135 7.23 47.92 -0.41
CA GLU A 135 8.33 46.96 -0.51
C GLU A 135 9.28 47.41 -1.61
N GLY A 136 10.54 47.57 -1.29
CA GLY A 136 11.60 47.94 -2.23
C GLY A 136 11.99 49.43 -2.17
N PHE A 137 13.27 49.69 -1.89
CA PHE A 137 13.80 51.02 -1.53
C PHE A 137 13.68 52.02 -2.66
N PHE A 138 13.81 51.64 -3.92
CA PHE A 138 13.64 52.56 -5.07
C PHE A 138 12.22 53.13 -5.15
N LYS A 139 11.20 52.40 -4.78
CA LYS A 139 9.80 52.88 -4.72
C LYS A 139 9.64 53.93 -3.64
N ALA A 140 10.28 53.73 -2.48
CA ALA A 140 10.28 54.72 -1.43
C ALA A 140 11.03 56.00 -1.83
N ILE A 141 12.20 55.88 -2.49
CA ILE A 141 12.90 57.03 -3.03
C ILE A 141 12.01 57.80 -4.05
N SER A 142 11.41 57.09 -4.99
CA SER A 142 10.58 57.68 -6.03
C SER A 142 9.43 58.50 -5.41
N LEU A 143 8.61 57.87 -4.57
CA LEU A 143 7.42 58.52 -4.05
C LEU A 143 7.75 59.64 -3.06
N THR A 144 8.82 59.47 -2.24
CA THR A 144 9.25 60.54 -1.31
C THR A 144 9.80 61.76 -2.06
N SER A 145 10.51 61.57 -3.20
CA SER A 145 11.03 62.66 -4.04
C SER A 145 9.89 63.54 -4.62
N TYR A 146 8.69 62.97 -4.77
CA TYR A 146 7.49 63.71 -5.19
C TYR A 146 6.67 64.24 -4.03
N GLY A 147 7.25 64.31 -2.84
CA GLY A 147 6.64 64.96 -1.66
C GLY A 147 5.66 64.10 -0.90
N VAL A 148 5.72 62.79 -1.02
CA VAL A 148 4.93 61.84 -0.23
C VAL A 148 5.87 60.97 0.61
N PRO A 149 6.03 61.25 1.92
CA PRO A 149 6.91 60.50 2.80
C PRO A 149 6.59 59.01 2.74
N THR A 150 7.60 58.21 2.34
CA THR A 150 7.42 56.78 2.11
C THR A 150 8.55 56.02 2.77
N VAL A 151 8.18 54.96 3.52
CA VAL A 151 9.12 54.02 4.16
C VAL A 151 9.03 52.66 3.43
N THR A 152 10.09 51.85 3.48
CA THR A 152 10.09 50.54 2.83
C THR A 152 10.48 49.45 3.78
N ALA A 153 9.71 48.37 3.79
CA ALA A 153 10.09 47.08 4.37
C ALA A 153 11.06 46.34 3.43
N LEU A 154 11.98 45.57 3.97
CA LEU A 154 12.95 44.76 3.19
C LEU A 154 12.31 43.54 2.51
N GLY A 155 11.04 43.25 2.79
CA GLY A 155 10.17 42.24 2.22
C GLY A 155 8.79 42.35 2.85
N VAL A 156 7.75 41.85 2.22
CA VAL A 156 6.33 42.01 2.61
C VAL A 156 6.03 41.62 4.07
N GLU A 157 6.75 40.68 4.62
CA GLU A 157 6.63 40.26 6.04
C GLU A 157 7.58 40.99 7.00
N MET A 158 8.52 41.81 6.51
CA MET A 158 9.60 42.40 7.28
C MET A 158 9.26 43.77 7.89
N GLY A 159 8.01 44.19 7.88
CA GLY A 159 7.49 45.24 8.75
C GLY A 159 7.23 44.79 10.21
N LEU A 160 7.28 43.47 10.43
CA LEU A 160 7.14 42.84 11.75
C LEU A 160 8.41 42.09 12.14
N THR A 161 8.72 42.05 13.44
CA THR A 161 9.86 41.29 13.98
C THR A 161 9.74 39.79 13.68
N SER A 162 10.88 39.07 13.66
CA SER A 162 10.89 37.63 13.59
C SER A 162 10.25 37.01 14.85
N GLY A 163 9.30 36.10 14.68
CA GLY A 163 8.72 35.35 15.79
C GLY A 163 9.54 34.14 16.25
N GLU A 164 10.70 33.89 15.66
CA GLU A 164 11.51 32.71 15.98
C GLU A 164 12.04 32.67 17.40
N LYS A 165 12.41 33.84 17.95
CA LYS A 165 12.91 33.99 19.31
C LYS A 165 11.81 34.14 20.38
N ASP A 166 10.55 34.24 20.01
CA ASP A 166 9.41 34.35 20.93
C ASP A 166 8.75 32.98 21.17
N PRO A 167 8.60 32.50 22.41
CA PRO A 167 8.01 31.20 22.74
C PRO A 167 6.57 31.03 22.23
N GLN A 168 5.83 32.13 22.08
CA GLN A 168 4.47 32.16 21.54
C GLN A 168 4.44 32.57 20.07
N LYS A 169 5.61 32.70 19.41
CA LYS A 169 5.77 33.13 18.01
C LYS A 169 5.07 34.46 17.71
N ARG A 170 5.00 35.36 18.71
CA ARG A 170 4.44 36.71 18.54
C ARG A 170 5.36 37.56 17.69
N ARG A 171 4.80 38.39 16.87
CA ARG A 171 5.48 39.34 16.00
C ARG A 171 4.98 40.76 16.32
N TYR A 172 5.88 41.71 16.46
CA TYR A 172 5.64 43.09 16.78
C TYR A 172 6.09 43.98 15.64
N LEU A 173 5.65 45.26 15.61
CA LEU A 173 6.20 46.20 14.65
C LEU A 173 7.72 46.33 14.83
N VAL A 174 8.44 46.52 13.74
CA VAL A 174 9.88 46.90 13.81
C VAL A 174 10.02 48.30 14.41
N PRO A 175 11.19 48.65 15.04
CA PRO A 175 11.32 49.80 15.88
C PRO A 175 10.90 51.12 15.23
N THR A 176 11.26 51.37 13.99
CA THR A 176 10.89 52.61 13.28
C THR A 176 9.40 52.71 13.00
N LEU A 177 8.73 51.62 12.60
CA LEU A 177 7.28 51.64 12.42
C LEU A 177 6.56 51.85 13.76
N GLU A 178 7.04 51.25 14.83
CA GLU A 178 6.50 51.49 16.19
C GLU A 178 6.67 52.93 16.63
N LYS A 179 7.84 53.56 16.39
CA LYS A 179 8.13 54.97 16.69
C LYS A 179 7.15 55.91 15.98
N LEU A 180 6.94 55.66 14.65
CA LEU A 180 6.03 56.49 13.86
C LEU A 180 4.54 56.26 14.24
N ALA A 181 4.15 55.02 14.51
CA ALA A 181 2.80 54.70 14.98
C ALA A 181 2.49 55.39 16.36
N ARG A 182 3.45 55.36 17.31
CA ARG A 182 3.34 56.04 18.60
C ARG A 182 3.28 57.59 18.48
N ALA A 183 3.91 58.13 17.43
CA ALA A 183 3.84 59.55 17.13
C ALA A 183 2.52 59.97 16.44
N GLY A 184 1.64 59.04 16.20
CA GLY A 184 0.30 59.28 15.65
C GLY A 184 0.22 59.36 14.13
N PHE A 185 1.21 58.85 13.39
CA PHE A 185 1.09 58.77 11.95
C PHE A 185 0.17 57.60 11.55
N GLY A 186 -0.73 57.82 10.60
CA GLY A 186 -1.45 56.79 9.88
C GLY A 186 -0.54 56.11 8.81
N PHE A 187 -0.96 54.97 8.28
CA PHE A 187 -0.21 54.28 7.27
C PHE A 187 -1.06 53.91 6.05
N ILE A 188 -0.45 54.03 4.86
CA ILE A 188 -1.01 53.56 3.58
C ILE A 188 -0.10 52.45 3.06
N ILE A 189 -0.56 51.21 3.09
CA ILE A 189 0.21 50.07 2.60
C ILE A 189 0.08 49.98 1.07
N GLY A 190 1.21 50.05 0.37
CA GLY A 190 1.26 50.00 -1.11
C GLY A 190 2.33 49.04 -1.59
N PHE A 191 1.96 47.74 -1.77
CA PHE A 191 2.82 46.74 -2.39
C PHE A 191 2.60 46.74 -3.90
N ASP A 192 3.30 45.86 -4.63
CA ASP A 192 3.22 45.74 -6.09
C ASP A 192 1.79 45.43 -6.58
N ALA A 193 1.46 45.82 -7.81
CA ALA A 193 0.16 45.63 -8.42
C ALA A 193 -0.32 44.16 -8.37
N ASP A 194 0.59 43.20 -8.61
CA ASP A 194 0.31 41.75 -8.62
C ASP A 194 0.15 41.16 -7.20
N CYS A 195 0.40 41.94 -6.16
CA CYS A 195 0.42 41.47 -4.77
C CYS A 195 -0.97 41.27 -4.19
N ALA A 196 -1.97 42.00 -4.64
CA ALA A 196 -3.35 41.92 -4.13
C ALA A 196 -3.99 40.51 -4.33
N THR A 197 -3.54 39.77 -5.35
CA THR A 197 -4.01 38.42 -5.69
C THR A 197 -3.17 37.31 -5.04
N LYS A 198 -2.04 37.65 -4.42
CA LYS A 198 -1.13 36.66 -3.79
C LYS A 198 -1.47 36.44 -2.33
N LYS A 199 -2.08 35.33 -1.97
CA LYS A 199 -2.50 35.00 -0.61
C LYS A 199 -1.44 35.24 0.47
N GLY A 200 -0.19 34.86 0.21
CA GLY A 200 0.92 35.09 1.17
C GLY A 200 1.17 36.56 1.46
N VAL A 201 1.01 37.44 0.45
CA VAL A 201 1.20 38.88 0.58
C VAL A 201 0.01 39.56 1.25
N THR A 202 -1.21 39.17 0.88
CA THR A 202 -2.43 39.69 1.54
C THR A 202 -2.48 39.26 3.00
N ASP A 203 -2.06 38.06 3.37
CA ASP A 203 -1.95 37.62 4.76
C ASP A 203 -0.85 38.39 5.53
N ALA A 204 0.29 38.70 4.89
CA ALA A 204 1.33 39.53 5.47
C ALA A 204 0.84 40.98 5.71
N GLN A 205 0.18 41.57 4.72
CA GLN A 205 -0.44 42.89 4.82
C GLN A 205 -1.47 42.95 5.95
N ARG A 206 -2.34 41.95 6.08
CA ARG A 206 -3.34 41.88 7.16
C ARG A 206 -2.70 41.81 8.53
N LYS A 207 -1.64 40.98 8.71
CA LYS A 207 -0.90 40.90 9.98
C LYS A 207 -0.25 42.24 10.35
N LEU A 208 0.36 42.92 9.38
CA LEU A 208 0.99 44.21 9.54
C LEU A 208 -0.03 45.28 9.90
N ALA A 209 -1.14 45.34 9.15
CA ALA A 209 -2.23 46.28 9.40
C ALA A 209 -2.85 46.05 10.79
N TYR A 210 -3.04 44.81 11.22
CA TYR A 210 -3.51 44.49 12.56
C TYR A 210 -2.57 45.06 13.64
N GLN A 211 -1.25 44.88 13.51
CA GLN A 211 -0.29 45.42 14.48
C GLN A 211 -0.26 46.96 14.51
N LEU A 212 -0.41 47.62 13.36
CA LEU A 212 -0.54 49.07 13.28
C LEU A 212 -1.83 49.56 13.92
N SER A 213 -2.94 48.90 13.72
CA SER A 213 -4.26 49.28 14.25
C SER A 213 -4.33 49.25 15.79
N LEU A 214 -3.45 48.46 16.45
CA LEU A 214 -3.33 48.46 17.92
C LEU A 214 -2.93 49.80 18.51
N PHE A 215 -2.31 50.68 17.71
CA PHE A 215 -1.97 52.05 18.08
C PHE A 215 -3.12 53.06 17.89
N LYS A 216 -4.29 52.60 17.46
CA LYS A 216 -5.48 53.43 17.20
C LYS A 216 -5.24 54.52 16.16
N ILE A 217 -4.43 54.22 15.15
CA ILE A 217 -4.14 55.08 14.01
C ILE A 217 -4.86 54.53 12.75
N PRO A 218 -5.20 55.38 11.75
CA PRO A 218 -5.78 54.90 10.51
C PRO A 218 -4.79 54.09 9.70
N VAL A 219 -5.24 52.95 9.17
CA VAL A 219 -4.45 52.09 8.30
C VAL A 219 -5.24 51.81 7.02
N HIS A 220 -4.68 52.20 5.89
CA HIS A 220 -5.27 52.08 4.56
C HIS A 220 -4.41 51.21 3.65
N SER A 221 -4.95 50.77 2.53
CA SER A 221 -4.20 50.08 1.47
C SER A 221 -4.53 50.68 0.11
N ILE A 222 -3.48 50.69 -0.73
CA ILE A 222 -3.55 50.99 -2.14
C ILE A 222 -3.04 49.81 -3.01
N THR A 223 -2.66 48.69 -2.36
CA THR A 223 -2.09 47.51 -3.05
C THR A 223 -3.06 46.97 -4.09
N GLY A 224 -2.64 46.91 -5.36
CA GLY A 224 -3.44 46.40 -6.46
C GLY A 224 -4.55 47.34 -6.96
N LEU A 225 -4.53 48.62 -6.57
CA LEU A 225 -5.46 49.62 -7.14
C LEU A 225 -5.05 50.11 -8.53
N TRP A 226 -3.94 49.57 -9.08
CA TRP A 226 -3.51 49.75 -10.45
C TRP A 226 -3.13 48.40 -11.04
N THR A 227 -3.00 48.35 -12.37
CA THR A 227 -2.69 47.11 -13.12
C THR A 227 -1.19 46.99 -13.43
N GLU A 228 -0.70 45.79 -13.73
CA GLU A 228 0.71 45.59 -14.15
C GLU A 228 1.03 46.32 -15.44
N ASP A 229 0.06 46.55 -16.34
CA ASP A 229 0.22 47.33 -17.59
C ASP A 229 0.45 48.81 -17.34
N GLU A 230 -0.01 49.34 -16.20
CA GLU A 230 0.22 50.73 -15.74
C GLU A 230 1.52 50.85 -14.95
N GLY A 231 2.22 49.73 -14.68
CA GLY A 231 3.47 49.65 -13.90
C GLY A 231 3.43 48.59 -12.82
N LYS A 232 4.48 47.82 -12.69
CA LYS A 232 4.51 46.74 -11.69
C LYS A 232 4.58 47.30 -10.27
N GLY A 233 5.51 48.21 -10.02
CA GLY A 233 5.69 48.87 -8.74
C GLY A 233 5.28 50.35 -8.79
N ILE A 234 5.34 51.03 -7.64
CA ILE A 234 5.03 52.47 -7.54
C ILE A 234 5.99 53.28 -8.42
N ASP A 235 7.28 52.95 -8.43
CA ASP A 235 8.32 53.62 -9.25
C ASP A 235 8.01 53.43 -10.75
N ASP A 236 7.62 52.24 -11.16
CA ASP A 236 7.27 51.98 -12.58
C ASP A 236 6.00 52.73 -12.98
N TYR A 237 4.98 52.75 -12.11
CA TYR A 237 3.74 53.54 -12.33
C TYR A 237 4.02 55.02 -12.51
N ILE A 238 4.83 55.59 -11.59
CA ILE A 238 5.18 57.03 -11.65
C ILE A 238 5.99 57.36 -12.92
N LEU A 239 6.91 56.47 -13.30
CA LEU A 239 7.70 56.62 -14.55
C LEU A 239 6.79 56.64 -15.79
N MET A 240 5.78 55.75 -15.83
CA MET A 240 4.89 55.63 -17.01
C MET A 240 3.76 56.68 -17.04
N ASN A 241 3.22 57.04 -15.91
CA ASN A 241 2.00 57.81 -15.83
C ASN A 241 2.12 59.15 -15.13
N GLY A 242 3.24 59.39 -14.42
CA GLY A 242 3.51 60.64 -13.66
C GLY A 242 3.02 60.54 -12.19
N SER A 243 3.66 61.35 -11.36
CA SER A 243 3.40 61.41 -9.89
C SER A 243 2.05 61.99 -9.55
N ASP A 244 1.60 63.00 -10.30
CA ASP A 244 0.28 63.65 -10.05
C ASP A 244 -0.86 62.71 -10.33
N LYS A 245 -0.73 61.89 -11.36
CA LYS A 245 -1.71 60.83 -11.69
C LYS A 245 -1.69 59.71 -10.62
N PHE A 246 -0.54 59.39 -10.11
CA PHE A 246 -0.48 58.46 -8.99
C PHE A 246 -1.19 58.95 -7.74
N LYS A 247 -1.03 60.25 -7.43
CA LYS A 247 -1.76 60.87 -6.33
C LYS A 247 -3.28 60.92 -6.53
N SER A 248 -3.74 61.29 -7.75
CA SER A 248 -5.16 61.40 -8.03
C SER A 248 -5.90 60.06 -8.22
N ASP A 249 -5.24 59.11 -8.88
CA ASP A 249 -5.89 57.87 -9.37
C ASP A 249 -5.63 56.67 -8.42
N VAL A 250 -4.57 56.72 -7.62
CA VAL A 250 -4.18 55.63 -6.73
C VAL A 250 -4.25 56.03 -5.26
N LEU A 251 -3.52 57.06 -4.82
CA LEU A 251 -3.52 57.48 -3.40
C LEU A 251 -4.88 58.01 -2.93
N ALA A 252 -5.57 58.76 -3.76
CA ALA A 252 -6.91 59.29 -3.42
C ALA A 252 -7.97 58.16 -3.28
N ARG A 253 -7.69 56.97 -3.75
CA ARG A 253 -8.55 55.76 -3.65
C ARG A 253 -8.13 54.85 -2.51
N ALA A 254 -7.19 55.29 -1.62
CA ALA A 254 -6.77 54.49 -0.49
C ALA A 254 -7.98 54.15 0.43
N GLU A 255 -8.21 52.89 0.67
CA GLU A 255 -9.31 52.39 1.48
C GLU A 255 -8.86 51.73 2.76
N THR A 256 -9.73 51.70 3.79
CA THR A 256 -9.44 50.89 4.99
C THR A 256 -9.17 49.42 4.60
N ILE A 257 -8.41 48.73 5.42
CA ILE A 257 -8.02 47.32 5.11
C ILE A 257 -9.26 46.44 4.88
N GLU A 258 -10.32 46.63 5.66
CA GLU A 258 -11.57 45.85 5.53
C GLU A 258 -12.27 46.10 4.19
N LYS A 259 -12.42 47.38 3.77
CA LYS A 259 -12.99 47.72 2.50
C LYS A 259 -12.13 47.30 1.32
N TRP A 260 -10.82 47.50 1.45
CA TRP A 260 -9.86 47.04 0.46
C TRP A 260 -9.95 45.51 0.27
N GLU A 261 -10.01 44.71 1.36
CA GLU A 261 -10.21 43.26 1.27
C GLU A 261 -11.53 42.90 0.57
N GLN A 262 -12.59 43.66 0.81
CA GLN A 262 -13.89 43.41 0.21
C GLN A 262 -13.88 43.70 -1.29
N GLN A 263 -13.20 44.78 -1.74
CA GLN A 263 -13.05 45.10 -3.17
C GLN A 263 -12.37 43.95 -3.92
N PHE A 264 -11.32 43.33 -3.36
CA PHE A 264 -10.61 42.21 -3.98
C PHE A 264 -11.34 40.85 -3.83
N LYS A 265 -12.26 40.72 -2.87
CA LYS A 265 -13.21 39.61 -2.81
C LYS A 265 -14.33 39.76 -3.86
N ASP A 266 -14.82 40.97 -4.10
CA ASP A 266 -15.95 41.24 -5.02
C ASP A 266 -15.51 41.45 -6.46
N SER A 267 -14.28 41.98 -6.72
CA SER A 267 -13.71 42.11 -8.07
C SER A 267 -13.38 40.79 -8.70
N GLY A 268 -13.16 39.71 -7.91
CA GLY A 268 -13.02 38.36 -8.38
C GLY A 268 -14.28 37.77 -9.03
N ASN A 269 -15.44 38.49 -8.98
CA ASN A 269 -16.70 38.03 -9.60
C ASN A 269 -16.92 38.54 -11.04
N ASN A 270 -16.09 39.42 -11.59
CA ASN A 270 -16.29 39.99 -12.93
C ASN A 270 -15.20 39.70 -13.99
N SER A 271 -14.13 39.01 -13.65
CA SER A 271 -13.32 38.33 -14.66
C SER A 271 -13.72 36.86 -14.64
N LYS A 272 -14.14 36.32 -15.80
CA LYS A 272 -14.38 34.86 -16.03
C LYS A 272 -13.10 34.03 -15.89
N THR A 273 -12.43 34.08 -14.75
CA THR A 273 -11.54 33.04 -14.26
C THR A 273 -12.29 32.40 -13.10
N SER A 274 -12.85 31.23 -13.35
CA SER A 274 -13.61 30.45 -12.39
C SER A 274 -12.85 30.36 -11.07
N LYS A 275 -13.40 30.97 -10.00
CA LYS A 275 -12.93 30.72 -8.62
C LYS A 275 -12.87 29.21 -8.44
N LYS A 276 -11.70 28.68 -8.11
CA LYS A 276 -11.60 27.26 -7.68
C LYS A 276 -12.68 27.00 -6.63
N PRO A 277 -13.65 26.13 -6.87
CA PRO A 277 -14.55 25.71 -5.81
C PRO A 277 -13.74 25.12 -4.66
N PRO A 278 -14.16 25.20 -3.43
CA PRO A 278 -13.51 24.49 -2.32
C PRO A 278 -13.35 23.01 -2.66
N ALA A 279 -12.19 22.41 -2.36
CA ALA A 279 -11.88 21.04 -2.74
C ALA A 279 -12.85 20.02 -2.13
N ASP A 280 -13.33 20.25 -0.92
CA ASP A 280 -14.35 19.47 -0.22
C ASP A 280 -15.70 19.51 -0.95
N LYS A 281 -16.11 20.68 -1.46
CA LYS A 281 -17.35 20.82 -2.22
C LYS A 281 -17.32 20.01 -3.52
N ILE A 282 -16.23 20.11 -4.27
CA ILE A 282 -16.04 19.32 -5.50
C ILE A 282 -15.98 17.82 -5.18
N ALA A 283 -15.29 17.44 -4.11
CA ALA A 283 -15.21 16.04 -3.70
C ALA A 283 -16.60 15.48 -3.37
N LYS A 284 -17.44 16.24 -2.70
CA LYS A 284 -18.83 15.86 -2.40
C LYS A 284 -19.67 15.70 -3.67
N GLU A 285 -19.58 16.64 -4.61
CA GLU A 285 -20.26 16.56 -5.90
C GLU A 285 -19.84 15.32 -6.69
N ILE A 286 -18.51 15.03 -6.75
CA ILE A 286 -17.99 13.81 -7.40
C ILE A 286 -18.50 12.55 -6.68
N ALA A 287 -18.55 12.56 -5.35
CA ALA A 287 -19.04 11.42 -4.57
C ALA A 287 -20.51 11.14 -4.84
N GLU A 288 -21.33 12.17 -4.98
CA GLU A 288 -22.76 12.05 -5.34
C GLU A 288 -22.95 11.55 -6.78
N ASP A 289 -22.20 12.12 -7.73
CA ASP A 289 -22.29 11.77 -9.17
C ASP A 289 -21.75 10.37 -9.51
N TYR A 290 -20.79 9.87 -8.73
CA TYR A 290 -20.05 8.63 -9.05
C TYR A 290 -20.10 7.55 -7.95
N ALA A 291 -21.04 7.62 -7.00
CA ALA A 291 -21.19 6.63 -5.92
C ALA A 291 -21.34 5.18 -6.42
N ASP A 292 -21.97 4.99 -7.60
CA ASP A 292 -22.17 3.69 -8.22
C ASP A 292 -20.97 3.21 -9.05
N LYS A 293 -19.99 4.09 -9.31
CA LYS A 293 -18.86 3.81 -10.21
C LYS A 293 -17.51 3.88 -9.52
N LEU A 294 -17.41 4.55 -8.37
CA LEU A 294 -16.18 4.77 -7.64
C LEU A 294 -16.36 4.45 -6.15
N ALA A 295 -15.39 3.75 -5.58
CA ALA A 295 -15.34 3.46 -4.16
C ALA A 295 -13.89 3.42 -3.66
N PHE A 296 -13.67 3.69 -2.38
CA PHE A 296 -12.38 3.53 -1.72
C PHE A 296 -12.46 2.41 -0.68
N ASN A 297 -11.75 1.31 -0.93
CA ASN A 297 -11.64 0.20 0.01
C ASN A 297 -10.62 0.53 1.10
N ASN A 298 -11.11 0.78 2.31
CA ASN A 298 -10.26 1.17 3.44
C ASN A 298 -9.48 -0.03 4.05
N GLU A 299 -9.86 -1.27 3.78
CA GLU A 299 -9.13 -2.45 4.27
C GLU A 299 -7.78 -2.59 3.58
N THR A 300 -7.75 -2.42 2.24
CA THR A 300 -6.55 -2.50 1.40
C THR A 300 -5.98 -1.14 1.03
N THR A 301 -6.64 -0.03 1.42
CA THR A 301 -6.31 1.35 1.00
C THR A 301 -6.22 1.52 -0.51
N THR A 302 -7.16 0.92 -1.25
CA THR A 302 -7.18 0.87 -2.70
C THR A 302 -8.46 1.50 -3.25
N TRP A 303 -8.33 2.32 -4.30
CA TRP A 303 -9.46 2.76 -5.08
C TRP A 303 -10.05 1.60 -5.87
N MET A 304 -11.36 1.60 -6.04
CA MET A 304 -12.10 0.60 -6.79
C MET A 304 -13.02 1.31 -7.78
N ARG A 305 -13.01 0.87 -9.04
CA ARG A 305 -13.87 1.39 -10.10
C ARG A 305 -14.77 0.28 -10.67
N TYR A 306 -16.06 0.57 -10.76
CA TYR A 306 -17.04 -0.36 -11.29
C TYR A 306 -17.02 -0.39 -12.82
N GLU A 307 -17.08 -1.58 -13.39
CA GLU A 307 -17.05 -1.83 -14.86
C GLU A 307 -15.86 -1.19 -15.58
N ALA A 308 -14.70 -1.16 -14.92
CA ALA A 308 -13.46 -0.65 -15.49
C ALA A 308 -12.91 -1.57 -16.56
N GLU A 309 -12.87 -2.85 -16.28
CA GLU A 309 -12.25 -3.89 -17.10
C GLU A 309 -13.28 -4.93 -17.58
N SER A 310 -14.24 -5.26 -16.73
CA SER A 310 -15.25 -6.28 -17.00
C SER A 310 -16.64 -5.84 -16.54
N PRO A 311 -17.72 -6.22 -17.24
CA PRO A 311 -19.08 -5.88 -16.86
C PRO A 311 -19.43 -6.40 -15.46
N GLY A 312 -20.04 -5.54 -14.63
CA GLY A 312 -20.53 -5.90 -13.31
C GLY A 312 -19.47 -6.08 -12.22
N VAL A 313 -18.20 -5.74 -12.48
CA VAL A 313 -17.05 -5.98 -11.60
C VAL A 313 -16.40 -4.68 -11.13
N TRP A 314 -16.00 -4.67 -9.88
CA TRP A 314 -15.16 -3.64 -9.28
C TRP A 314 -13.68 -4.02 -9.43
N SER A 315 -12.91 -3.22 -10.15
CA SER A 315 -11.47 -3.41 -10.35
C SER A 315 -10.66 -2.38 -9.56
N PRO A 316 -9.45 -2.74 -9.07
CA PRO A 316 -8.58 -1.80 -8.38
C PRO A 316 -8.03 -0.73 -9.33
N GLU A 317 -7.89 0.50 -8.82
CA GLU A 317 -7.31 1.64 -9.56
C GLU A 317 -6.18 2.30 -8.78
N THR A 318 -5.27 2.94 -9.50
CA THR A 318 -4.16 3.67 -8.91
C THR A 318 -4.57 5.09 -8.48
N ASP A 319 -3.80 5.68 -7.57
CA ASP A 319 -3.99 7.08 -7.16
C ASP A 319 -3.82 8.04 -8.34
N GLU A 320 -2.86 7.76 -9.22
CA GLU A 320 -2.59 8.55 -10.43
C GLU A 320 -3.78 8.53 -11.40
N PHE A 321 -4.41 7.37 -11.57
CA PHE A 321 -5.63 7.27 -12.38
C PHE A 321 -6.76 8.13 -11.80
N ILE A 322 -6.97 8.06 -10.48
CA ILE A 322 -8.02 8.85 -9.82
C ILE A 322 -7.73 10.35 -9.88
N GLU A 323 -6.47 10.77 -9.76
CA GLU A 323 -6.09 12.17 -9.94
C GLU A 323 -6.34 12.64 -11.38
N ALA A 324 -6.04 11.81 -12.39
CA ALA A 324 -6.36 12.09 -13.79
C ALA A 324 -7.87 12.16 -14.03
N PHE A 325 -8.64 11.25 -13.45
CA PHE A 325 -10.10 11.25 -13.49
C PHE A 325 -10.68 12.51 -12.86
N VAL A 326 -10.24 12.89 -11.66
CA VAL A 326 -10.67 14.13 -10.98
C VAL A 326 -10.34 15.36 -11.82
N LYS A 327 -9.15 15.37 -12.46
CA LYS A 327 -8.78 16.45 -13.38
C LYS A 327 -9.77 16.55 -14.55
N GLN A 328 -10.10 15.44 -15.17
CA GLN A 328 -11.08 15.39 -16.28
C GLN A 328 -12.47 15.89 -15.84
N VAL A 329 -12.90 15.50 -14.64
CA VAL A 329 -14.19 16.00 -14.07
C VAL A 329 -14.13 17.50 -13.81
N LEU A 330 -13.01 18.01 -13.27
CA LEU A 330 -12.81 19.45 -13.09
C LEU A 330 -12.90 20.23 -14.43
N ASP A 331 -12.21 19.71 -15.45
CA ASP A 331 -12.22 20.32 -16.79
C ASP A 331 -13.64 20.30 -17.40
N SER A 332 -14.39 19.21 -17.27
CA SER A 332 -15.78 19.10 -17.72
C SER A 332 -16.74 20.04 -16.98
N LYS A 333 -16.48 20.34 -15.70
CA LYS A 333 -17.22 21.31 -14.90
C LYS A 333 -16.76 22.76 -15.16
N GLY A 334 -15.84 23.00 -16.11
CA GLY A 334 -15.29 24.33 -16.40
C GLY A 334 -14.41 24.92 -15.29
N VAL A 335 -13.93 24.10 -14.37
CA VAL A 335 -12.99 24.50 -13.34
C VAL A 335 -11.58 24.46 -13.91
N THR A 336 -11.10 25.62 -14.35
CA THR A 336 -9.78 25.78 -14.99
C THR A 336 -8.88 26.68 -14.13
N GLY A 337 -7.61 26.76 -14.46
CA GLY A 337 -6.69 27.74 -13.83
C GLY A 337 -6.38 27.47 -12.35
N TYR A 338 -6.56 26.25 -11.86
CA TYR A 338 -6.23 25.89 -10.48
C TYR A 338 -4.71 25.83 -10.18
N GLY A 339 -3.86 26.05 -11.18
CA GLY A 339 -2.46 26.46 -11.07
C GLY A 339 -1.49 25.51 -10.36
N SER A 340 -1.96 24.61 -9.54
CA SER A 340 -1.10 23.66 -8.84
C SER A 340 -1.76 22.28 -8.77
N TYR A 341 -0.93 21.25 -8.95
CA TYR A 341 -1.33 19.86 -8.83
C TYR A 341 -1.89 19.52 -7.44
N SER A 342 -1.45 20.26 -6.42
CA SER A 342 -1.93 20.09 -5.04
C SER A 342 -3.45 20.27 -4.87
N TYR A 343 -4.12 21.01 -5.75
CA TYR A 343 -5.57 21.13 -5.68
C TYR A 343 -6.27 19.84 -6.04
N VAL A 344 -5.84 19.16 -7.11
CA VAL A 344 -6.37 17.86 -7.53
C VAL A 344 -6.16 16.83 -6.41
N THR A 345 -4.94 16.74 -5.89
CA THR A 345 -4.63 15.84 -4.77
C THR A 345 -5.49 16.12 -3.52
N ASN A 346 -5.80 17.40 -3.23
CA ASN A 346 -6.68 17.74 -2.12
C ASN A 346 -8.13 17.30 -2.38
N VAL A 347 -8.64 17.44 -3.60
CA VAL A 347 -9.96 16.91 -3.98
C VAL A 347 -10.01 15.40 -3.76
N VAL A 348 -8.99 14.66 -4.22
CA VAL A 348 -8.89 13.21 -4.03
C VAL A 348 -8.85 12.82 -2.55
N LYS A 349 -8.11 13.58 -1.71
CA LYS A 349 -8.07 13.33 -0.25
C LYS A 349 -9.44 13.51 0.41
N HIS A 350 -10.19 14.55 0.04
CA HIS A 350 -11.57 14.74 0.53
C HIS A 350 -12.48 13.62 0.01
N LEU A 351 -12.38 13.29 -1.29
CA LEU A 351 -13.20 12.26 -1.92
C LEU A 351 -13.05 10.89 -1.23
N ARG A 352 -11.83 10.53 -0.78
CA ARG A 352 -11.59 9.29 0.00
C ARG A 352 -12.41 9.21 1.28
N THR A 353 -12.77 10.35 1.86
CA THR A 353 -13.47 10.42 3.15
C THR A 353 -14.97 10.59 3.02
N GLU A 354 -15.47 10.79 1.80
CA GLU A 354 -16.91 10.91 1.57
C GLU A 354 -17.65 9.60 1.89
N PRO A 355 -18.76 9.63 2.62
CA PRO A 355 -19.49 8.43 3.07
C PRO A 355 -19.96 7.52 1.92
N GLN A 356 -20.28 8.08 0.77
CA GLN A 356 -20.72 7.34 -0.43
C GLN A 356 -19.56 6.55 -1.06
N ILE A 357 -18.33 7.04 -0.92
CA ILE A 357 -17.13 6.52 -1.54
C ILE A 357 -16.38 5.57 -0.60
N MET A 358 -16.27 5.94 0.70
CA MET A 358 -15.49 5.19 1.67
C MET A 358 -16.19 3.89 2.10
N GLN A 359 -15.60 2.77 1.78
CA GLN A 359 -16.02 1.46 2.25
C GLN A 359 -15.09 0.99 3.38
N ARG A 360 -15.57 0.98 4.63
CA ARG A 360 -14.80 0.50 5.78
C ARG A 360 -14.45 -0.98 5.66
N LYS A 361 -15.40 -1.77 5.17
CA LYS A 361 -15.27 -3.18 4.83
C LYS A 361 -15.83 -3.39 3.43
N TRP A 362 -15.16 -4.21 2.68
CA TRP A 362 -15.63 -4.57 1.35
C TRP A 362 -16.50 -5.82 1.43
N LEU A 363 -17.80 -5.60 1.52
CA LEU A 363 -18.80 -6.67 1.66
C LEU A 363 -19.22 -7.19 0.28
N GLU A 364 -18.41 -8.07 -0.28
CA GLU A 364 -18.70 -8.77 -1.53
C GLU A 364 -19.75 -9.87 -1.29
N ARG A 365 -20.72 -10.01 -2.22
CA ARG A 365 -21.64 -11.16 -2.17
C ARG A 365 -20.89 -12.45 -2.38
N SER A 366 -21.26 -13.46 -1.60
CA SER A 366 -20.58 -14.75 -1.59
C SER A 366 -20.77 -15.48 -2.93
N PRO A 367 -19.71 -16.12 -3.47
CA PRO A 367 -19.83 -16.99 -4.64
C PRO A 367 -20.72 -18.23 -4.41
N LYS A 368 -21.08 -18.52 -3.15
CA LYS A 368 -22.12 -19.52 -2.80
C LYS A 368 -23.54 -19.03 -3.06
N GLU A 369 -23.72 -17.71 -3.12
CA GLU A 369 -25.03 -17.10 -3.37
C GLU A 369 -25.18 -16.68 -4.81
N VAL A 370 -24.13 -16.10 -5.40
CA VAL A 370 -24.18 -15.52 -6.73
C VAL A 370 -22.91 -15.78 -7.52
N LEU A 371 -23.06 -16.03 -8.82
CA LEU A 371 -21.96 -16.17 -9.78
C LEU A 371 -22.07 -15.09 -10.85
N PRO A 372 -21.08 -14.21 -10.97
CA PRO A 372 -21.07 -13.19 -12.01
C PRO A 372 -20.63 -13.75 -13.36
N PHE A 373 -21.35 -13.39 -14.41
CA PHE A 373 -21.09 -13.67 -15.82
C PHE A 373 -21.05 -12.34 -16.60
N GLU A 374 -20.57 -12.35 -17.82
CA GLU A 374 -20.56 -11.15 -18.69
C GLU A 374 -21.96 -10.56 -18.94
N ASN A 375 -23.01 -11.37 -18.95
CA ASN A 375 -24.38 -10.95 -19.24
C ASN A 375 -25.28 -10.81 -18.01
N GLY A 376 -24.74 -10.92 -16.80
CA GLY A 376 -25.51 -10.79 -15.57
C GLY A 376 -24.92 -11.56 -14.40
N VAL A 377 -25.66 -11.67 -13.34
CA VAL A 377 -25.26 -12.35 -12.10
C VAL A 377 -26.26 -13.48 -11.83
N LEU A 378 -25.80 -14.72 -11.87
CA LEU A 378 -26.65 -15.88 -11.59
C LEU A 378 -26.84 -16.03 -10.07
N GLU A 379 -28.10 -15.96 -9.63
CA GLU A 379 -28.46 -16.30 -8.24
C GLU A 379 -28.59 -17.82 -8.12
N ILE A 380 -27.73 -18.45 -7.33
CA ILE A 380 -27.61 -19.92 -7.28
C ILE A 380 -28.86 -20.57 -6.73
N SER A 381 -29.48 -19.99 -5.69
CA SER A 381 -30.67 -20.56 -5.04
C SER A 381 -31.91 -20.60 -5.93
N THR A 382 -32.04 -19.68 -6.89
CA THR A 382 -33.22 -19.57 -7.76
C THR A 382 -32.96 -19.96 -9.22
N GLY A 383 -31.66 -20.05 -9.61
CA GLY A 383 -31.25 -20.22 -11.01
C GLY A 383 -31.56 -19.03 -11.91
N LYS A 384 -31.91 -17.85 -11.33
CA LYS A 384 -32.25 -16.65 -12.10
C LYS A 384 -31.02 -15.82 -12.41
N LEU A 385 -30.92 -15.37 -13.66
CA LEU A 385 -29.92 -14.38 -14.08
C LEU A 385 -30.42 -12.96 -13.74
N LEU A 386 -29.76 -12.33 -12.78
CA LEU A 386 -30.02 -10.97 -12.35
C LEU A 386 -29.19 -9.99 -13.18
N ARG A 387 -29.60 -8.71 -13.23
CA ARG A 387 -28.77 -7.64 -13.81
C ARG A 387 -27.56 -7.36 -12.94
N HIS A 388 -26.49 -6.88 -13.56
CA HIS A 388 -25.33 -6.35 -12.84
C HIS A 388 -25.74 -5.25 -11.90
N ASN A 389 -25.13 -5.20 -10.72
CA ASN A 389 -25.43 -4.18 -9.70
C ASN A 389 -24.16 -3.87 -8.89
N PRO A 390 -23.72 -2.59 -8.84
CA PRO A 390 -22.53 -2.20 -8.08
C PRO A 390 -22.65 -2.54 -6.58
N GLY A 391 -23.88 -2.63 -6.05
CA GLY A 391 -24.14 -3.03 -4.66
C GLY A 391 -23.74 -4.47 -4.32
N TYR A 392 -23.55 -5.35 -5.30
CA TYR A 392 -23.05 -6.71 -5.06
C TYR A 392 -21.57 -6.73 -4.70
N ARG A 393 -20.84 -5.65 -4.97
CA ARG A 393 -19.40 -5.47 -4.67
C ARG A 393 -18.49 -6.56 -5.23
N LEU A 394 -18.90 -7.20 -6.33
CA LEU A 394 -18.15 -8.29 -6.97
C LEU A 394 -16.82 -7.76 -7.51
N THR A 395 -15.73 -8.51 -7.27
CA THR A 395 -14.37 -8.19 -7.73
C THR A 395 -13.85 -9.19 -8.73
N TRP A 396 -14.69 -10.09 -9.21
CA TRP A 396 -14.38 -11.13 -10.18
C TRP A 396 -15.62 -11.48 -11.01
N SER A 397 -15.42 -12.06 -12.18
CA SER A 397 -16.49 -12.63 -13.02
C SER A 397 -15.97 -13.81 -13.81
N LEU A 398 -16.88 -14.67 -14.26
CA LEU A 398 -16.57 -15.73 -15.21
C LEU A 398 -16.43 -15.12 -16.62
N PRO A 399 -15.41 -15.51 -17.41
CA PRO A 399 -15.09 -14.90 -18.71
C PRO A 399 -16.01 -15.42 -19.83
N ARG A 400 -17.31 -15.46 -19.57
CA ARG A 400 -18.32 -15.91 -20.52
C ARG A 400 -19.72 -15.45 -20.16
N LYS A 401 -20.63 -15.57 -21.11
CA LYS A 401 -22.06 -15.38 -20.90
C LYS A 401 -22.68 -16.63 -20.28
N HIS A 402 -23.56 -16.45 -19.30
CA HIS A 402 -24.40 -17.54 -18.84
C HIS A 402 -25.38 -17.94 -19.93
N ASN A 403 -25.41 -19.23 -20.24
CA ASN A 403 -26.32 -19.85 -21.18
C ASN A 403 -27.01 -21.08 -20.54
N SER A 404 -28.21 -20.92 -20.04
CA SER A 404 -28.95 -21.96 -19.32
C SER A 404 -29.33 -23.15 -20.19
N THR A 405 -29.28 -23.01 -21.54
CA THR A 405 -29.63 -24.10 -22.49
C THR A 405 -28.42 -24.90 -22.94
N ALA A 406 -27.21 -24.52 -22.54
CA ALA A 406 -26.00 -25.29 -22.88
C ALA A 406 -25.94 -26.59 -22.06
N THR A 407 -25.90 -27.75 -22.75
CA THR A 407 -25.92 -29.07 -22.12
C THR A 407 -24.81 -30.01 -22.61
N ASP A 408 -24.22 -29.74 -23.77
CA ASP A 408 -23.17 -30.57 -24.36
C ASP A 408 -21.77 -30.22 -23.83
N TRP A 409 -21.20 -31.13 -23.03
CA TRP A 409 -19.85 -31.12 -22.53
C TRP A 409 -19.14 -32.46 -22.71
N THR A 410 -19.53 -33.17 -23.80
CA THR A 410 -19.11 -34.53 -24.10
C THR A 410 -17.59 -34.67 -24.20
N GLY A 411 -16.90 -33.74 -24.88
CA GLY A 411 -15.46 -33.78 -25.01
C GLY A 411 -14.72 -33.65 -23.66
N ILE A 412 -15.18 -32.77 -22.77
CA ILE A 412 -14.64 -32.68 -21.42
C ILE A 412 -14.93 -33.98 -20.64
N SER A 413 -16.12 -34.53 -20.74
CA SER A 413 -16.50 -35.79 -20.07
C SER A 413 -15.66 -36.97 -20.50
N GLU A 414 -15.51 -37.18 -21.80
CA GLU A 414 -14.68 -38.23 -22.39
C GLU A 414 -13.22 -38.10 -21.99
N TRP A 415 -12.70 -36.86 -21.98
CA TRP A 415 -11.35 -36.61 -21.51
C TRP A 415 -11.19 -36.93 -20.02
N LEU A 416 -12.18 -36.58 -19.18
CA LEU A 416 -12.18 -36.95 -17.75
C LEU A 416 -12.19 -38.48 -17.58
N ASP A 417 -13.00 -39.20 -18.36
CA ASP A 417 -13.03 -40.67 -18.36
C ASP A 417 -11.66 -41.25 -18.73
N PHE A 418 -11.03 -40.71 -19.75
CA PHE A 418 -9.70 -41.13 -20.17
C PHE A 418 -8.65 -40.93 -19.06
N VAL A 419 -8.55 -39.74 -18.45
CA VAL A 419 -7.53 -39.45 -17.47
C VAL A 419 -7.75 -40.15 -16.13
N THR A 420 -8.98 -40.56 -15.85
CA THR A 420 -9.33 -41.33 -14.64
C THR A 420 -9.42 -42.85 -14.88
N ASN A 421 -9.06 -43.32 -16.09
CA ASN A 421 -9.24 -44.70 -16.50
C ASN A 421 -10.69 -45.20 -16.29
N SER A 422 -11.65 -44.33 -16.59
CA SER A 422 -13.10 -44.57 -16.38
C SER A 422 -13.47 -44.86 -14.93
N ASN A 423 -12.66 -44.43 -13.98
CA ASN A 423 -13.01 -44.51 -12.55
C ASN A 423 -13.98 -43.38 -12.19
N GLU A 424 -15.26 -43.70 -12.12
CA GLU A 424 -16.34 -42.77 -11.81
C GLU A 424 -16.16 -42.05 -10.48
N LYS A 425 -15.58 -42.70 -9.46
CA LYS A 425 -15.33 -42.03 -8.16
C LYS A 425 -14.29 -40.95 -8.27
N ILE A 426 -13.20 -41.18 -9.02
CA ILE A 426 -12.14 -40.19 -9.26
C ILE A 426 -12.68 -39.07 -10.15
N LYS A 427 -13.43 -39.38 -11.22
CA LYS A 427 -14.09 -38.38 -12.07
C LYS A 427 -15.00 -37.47 -11.24
N ASN A 428 -15.80 -38.04 -10.34
CA ASN A 428 -16.67 -37.28 -9.44
C ASN A 428 -15.86 -36.37 -8.50
N ILE A 429 -14.70 -36.81 -8.00
CA ILE A 429 -13.81 -35.93 -7.21
C ILE A 429 -13.36 -34.73 -8.03
N LEU A 430 -12.92 -34.92 -9.27
CA LEU A 430 -12.49 -33.84 -10.14
C LEU A 430 -13.64 -32.87 -10.45
N CYS A 431 -14.84 -33.39 -10.79
CA CYS A 431 -16.03 -32.55 -11.00
C CYS A 431 -16.48 -31.82 -9.73
N CYS A 432 -16.50 -32.49 -8.57
CA CYS A 432 -16.85 -31.87 -7.30
C CYS A 432 -15.81 -30.81 -6.89
N PHE A 433 -14.52 -31.01 -7.18
CA PHE A 433 -13.49 -30.01 -6.95
C PHE A 433 -13.66 -28.79 -7.86
N ALA A 434 -13.99 -28.99 -9.15
CA ALA A 434 -14.31 -27.90 -10.07
C ALA A 434 -15.55 -27.10 -9.61
N ASN A 435 -16.61 -27.77 -9.12
CA ASN A 435 -17.74 -27.11 -8.47
C ASN A 435 -17.31 -26.29 -7.25
N ALA A 436 -16.44 -26.86 -6.40
CA ALA A 436 -15.93 -26.18 -5.22
C ALA A 436 -15.10 -24.92 -5.57
N VAL A 437 -14.36 -24.94 -6.68
CA VAL A 437 -13.65 -23.77 -7.23
C VAL A 437 -14.64 -22.69 -7.65
N LEU A 438 -15.68 -23.02 -8.41
CA LEU A 438 -16.73 -22.09 -8.85
C LEU A 438 -17.42 -21.43 -7.64
N LYS A 439 -17.84 -22.24 -6.67
CA LYS A 439 -18.61 -21.76 -5.49
C LYS A 439 -17.74 -21.27 -4.33
N GLY A 440 -16.40 -21.28 -4.45
CA GLY A 440 -15.49 -20.83 -3.40
C GLY A 440 -15.66 -21.59 -2.08
N ARG A 441 -15.62 -22.96 -2.15
CA ARG A 441 -15.87 -23.83 -1.00
C ARG A 441 -14.66 -24.05 -0.08
N ALA A 442 -13.95 -22.94 0.26
CA ALA A 442 -12.87 -22.98 1.24
C ALA A 442 -13.29 -23.57 2.61
N ASP A 443 -14.59 -23.55 2.93
CA ASP A 443 -15.18 -24.19 4.12
C ASP A 443 -14.94 -25.69 4.19
N LEU A 444 -14.70 -26.34 3.07
CA LEU A 444 -14.34 -27.76 3.03
C LEU A 444 -12.98 -28.04 3.65
N GLN A 445 -12.10 -27.01 3.73
CA GLN A 445 -10.73 -27.11 4.23
C GLN A 445 -9.92 -28.21 3.55
N LYS A 446 -10.10 -28.38 2.23
CA LYS A 446 -9.46 -29.37 1.38
C LYS A 446 -8.70 -28.71 0.24
N PHE A 447 -7.61 -29.31 -0.19
CA PHE A 447 -6.92 -28.97 -1.41
C PHE A 447 -6.65 -30.21 -2.24
N LEU A 448 -6.62 -30.05 -3.56
CA LEU A 448 -6.35 -31.14 -4.48
C LEU A 448 -4.86 -31.20 -4.82
N HIS A 449 -4.27 -32.39 -4.74
CA HIS A 449 -2.91 -32.67 -5.16
C HIS A 449 -2.94 -33.74 -6.26
N LEU A 450 -2.72 -33.30 -7.51
CA LEU A 450 -2.62 -34.21 -8.65
C LEU A 450 -1.19 -34.71 -8.76
N ILE A 451 -1.03 -36.02 -8.78
CA ILE A 451 0.28 -36.69 -8.84
C ILE A 451 0.35 -37.57 -10.08
N GLY A 452 1.42 -37.47 -10.84
CA GLY A 452 1.63 -38.33 -12.03
C GLY A 452 2.79 -37.86 -12.90
N ILE A 453 3.22 -38.65 -13.79
CA ILE A 453 4.33 -38.38 -14.73
C ILE A 453 3.94 -37.31 -15.76
N GLY A 454 4.92 -36.78 -16.49
CA GLY A 454 4.66 -35.84 -17.59
C GLY A 454 3.73 -36.45 -18.64
N GLY A 455 2.75 -35.66 -19.13
CA GLY A 455 1.77 -36.14 -20.11
C GLY A 455 0.56 -36.91 -19.54
N SER A 456 0.40 -36.95 -18.20
CA SER A 456 -0.73 -37.63 -17.53
C SER A 456 -2.05 -36.86 -17.46
N GLY A 457 -2.10 -35.63 -17.98
CA GLY A 457 -3.30 -34.79 -17.96
C GLY A 457 -3.39 -33.79 -16.81
N LYS A 458 -2.46 -33.80 -15.82
CA LYS A 458 -2.45 -32.83 -14.70
C LYS A 458 -2.58 -31.40 -15.19
N GLY A 459 -1.66 -30.99 -16.09
CA GLY A 459 -1.63 -29.64 -16.63
C GLY A 459 -2.89 -29.28 -17.43
N THR A 460 -3.48 -30.23 -18.10
CA THR A 460 -4.75 -30.04 -18.82
C THR A 460 -5.91 -29.78 -17.86
N TYR A 461 -6.00 -30.52 -16.77
CA TYR A 461 -7.00 -30.23 -15.72
C TYR A 461 -6.81 -28.86 -15.09
N GLY A 462 -5.54 -28.48 -14.81
CA GLY A 462 -5.25 -27.14 -14.31
C GLY A 462 -5.70 -26.05 -15.29
N ARG A 463 -5.41 -26.19 -16.59
CA ARG A 463 -5.87 -25.27 -17.63
C ARG A 463 -7.39 -25.24 -17.76
N LEU A 464 -8.04 -26.38 -17.70
CA LEU A 464 -9.52 -26.46 -17.70
C LEU A 464 -10.13 -25.65 -16.56
N LEU A 465 -9.55 -25.70 -15.34
CA LEU A 465 -10.00 -24.88 -14.23
C LEU A 465 -9.71 -23.38 -14.45
N VAL A 466 -8.55 -23.04 -15.02
CA VAL A 466 -8.23 -21.65 -15.38
C VAL A 466 -9.23 -21.12 -16.41
N ASP A 467 -9.54 -21.88 -17.44
CA ASP A 467 -10.52 -21.50 -18.47
C ASP A 467 -11.95 -21.45 -17.91
N LEU A 468 -12.25 -22.33 -16.94
CA LEU A 468 -13.55 -22.37 -16.26
C LEU A 468 -13.82 -21.09 -15.45
N ILE A 469 -12.84 -20.56 -14.74
CA ILE A 469 -13.06 -19.41 -13.86
C ILE A 469 -12.46 -18.11 -14.39
N GLY A 470 -11.59 -18.15 -15.38
CA GLY A 470 -10.85 -17.01 -15.94
C GLY A 470 -9.48 -16.81 -15.28
N GLN A 471 -8.48 -16.53 -16.11
CA GLN A 471 -7.09 -16.30 -15.71
C GLN A 471 -6.98 -15.22 -14.63
N GLU A 472 -7.80 -14.17 -14.71
CA GLU A 472 -7.81 -13.05 -13.76
C GLU A 472 -8.15 -13.48 -12.32
N ASN A 473 -8.86 -14.60 -12.18
CA ASN A 473 -9.32 -15.13 -10.90
C ASN A 473 -8.37 -16.18 -10.32
N VAL A 474 -7.25 -16.45 -11.01
CA VAL A 474 -6.23 -17.43 -10.62
C VAL A 474 -4.97 -16.72 -10.13
N PHE A 475 -4.32 -17.32 -9.15
CA PHE A 475 -2.98 -16.96 -8.71
C PHE A 475 -2.06 -18.18 -8.81
N SER A 476 -0.91 -18.04 -9.46
CA SER A 476 -0.01 -19.16 -9.76
C SER A 476 1.41 -18.91 -9.26
N PRO A 477 1.68 -19.02 -7.96
CA PRO A 477 3.01 -18.94 -7.38
C PRO A 477 3.72 -20.31 -7.42
N THR A 478 5.02 -20.33 -7.08
CA THR A 478 5.67 -21.57 -6.60
C THR A 478 5.37 -21.78 -5.11
N LEU A 479 5.31 -23.03 -4.67
CA LEU A 479 5.02 -23.37 -3.27
C LEU A 479 6.06 -22.76 -2.32
N GLU A 480 7.32 -22.79 -2.69
CA GLU A 480 8.41 -22.23 -1.90
C GLU A 480 8.28 -20.71 -1.77
N ASN A 481 8.06 -20.00 -2.89
CA ASN A 481 7.92 -18.54 -2.87
C ASN A 481 6.69 -18.11 -2.07
N PHE A 482 5.54 -18.78 -2.24
CA PHE A 482 4.35 -18.51 -1.44
C PHE A 482 4.61 -18.66 0.06
N CYS A 483 5.32 -19.70 0.47
CA CYS A 483 5.59 -19.99 1.88
C CYS A 483 6.62 -19.04 2.51
N THR A 484 7.63 -18.62 1.76
CA THR A 484 8.80 -17.89 2.29
C THR A 484 8.72 -16.37 2.08
N ASN A 485 8.23 -15.92 0.94
CA ASN A 485 8.13 -14.50 0.61
C ASN A 485 6.91 -13.86 1.31
N ARG A 486 7.17 -12.80 2.09
CA ARG A 486 6.12 -12.09 2.85
C ARG A 486 5.13 -11.33 1.98
N PHE A 487 5.51 -10.94 0.76
CA PHE A 487 4.65 -10.18 -0.13
C PHE A 487 3.73 -11.05 -0.98
N GLU A 488 4.08 -12.31 -1.17
CA GLU A 488 3.39 -13.22 -2.08
C GLU A 488 1.94 -13.51 -1.68
N SER A 489 1.70 -13.58 -0.36
CA SER A 489 0.36 -13.86 0.15
C SER A 489 -0.69 -12.79 -0.19
N ALA A 490 -0.28 -11.55 -0.44
CA ALA A 490 -1.21 -10.48 -0.85
C ALA A 490 -1.87 -10.79 -2.21
N ASN A 491 -1.13 -11.43 -3.12
CA ASN A 491 -1.63 -11.79 -4.46
C ASN A 491 -2.72 -12.86 -4.42
N ALA A 492 -2.85 -13.59 -3.31
CA ALA A 492 -3.94 -14.56 -3.11
C ALA A 492 -5.28 -13.91 -2.73
N TYR A 493 -5.26 -12.62 -2.33
CA TYR A 493 -6.47 -11.93 -1.91
C TYR A 493 -7.50 -11.87 -3.04
N ARG A 494 -8.70 -12.39 -2.79
CA ARG A 494 -9.84 -12.46 -3.74
C ARG A 494 -9.63 -13.29 -4.99
N LYS A 495 -8.60 -14.13 -5.04
CA LYS A 495 -8.48 -15.13 -6.10
C LYS A 495 -9.33 -16.36 -5.79
N ARG A 496 -9.93 -16.96 -6.82
CA ARG A 496 -10.81 -18.15 -6.69
C ARG A 496 -10.04 -19.45 -6.67
N LEU A 497 -8.88 -19.48 -7.33
CA LEU A 497 -7.99 -20.63 -7.37
C LEU A 497 -6.54 -20.20 -7.15
N ILE A 498 -5.85 -20.91 -6.27
CA ILE A 498 -4.39 -20.87 -6.22
C ILE A 498 -3.87 -22.15 -6.81
N LEU A 499 -3.02 -22.03 -7.82
CA LEU A 499 -2.54 -23.14 -8.62
C LEU A 499 -1.01 -23.22 -8.58
N PHE A 500 -0.50 -24.29 -7.99
CA PHE A 500 0.92 -24.60 -7.95
C PHE A 500 1.23 -25.61 -9.04
N TRP A 501 1.93 -25.14 -10.10
CA TRP A 501 2.26 -25.94 -11.26
C TRP A 501 3.57 -26.73 -11.02
N ASP A 502 3.57 -28.00 -11.45
CA ASP A 502 4.75 -28.85 -11.56
C ASP A 502 5.81 -28.68 -10.44
N GLU A 503 5.35 -28.74 -9.19
CA GLU A 503 6.21 -28.60 -8.03
C GLU A 503 7.16 -29.81 -7.89
N ASP A 504 8.46 -29.54 -7.92
CA ASP A 504 9.48 -30.60 -7.87
C ASP A 504 9.89 -30.96 -6.43
N LYS A 505 9.65 -30.06 -5.47
CA LYS A 505 10.07 -30.25 -4.07
C LYS A 505 9.04 -29.72 -3.09
N GLY A 506 8.86 -30.44 -1.99
CA GLY A 506 8.17 -29.93 -0.82
C GLY A 506 9.04 -28.86 -0.11
N THR A 507 8.40 -27.93 0.57
CA THR A 507 9.08 -26.95 1.43
C THR A 507 8.88 -27.27 2.90
N LYS A 508 9.89 -27.02 3.74
CA LYS A 508 9.79 -27.19 5.20
C LYS A 508 8.95 -26.10 5.87
N ALA A 509 8.74 -24.98 5.19
CA ALA A 509 8.06 -23.79 5.75
C ALA A 509 6.56 -23.77 5.46
N LEU A 510 5.84 -24.85 5.65
CA LEU A 510 4.40 -25.00 5.30
C LEU A 510 3.42 -24.21 6.17
N GLY A 511 3.87 -23.35 7.09
CA GLY A 511 2.98 -22.61 8.00
C GLY A 511 1.92 -21.76 7.28
N LYS A 512 2.33 -20.95 6.28
CA LYS A 512 1.39 -20.14 5.49
C LYS A 512 0.43 -20.99 4.66
N PHE A 513 0.93 -22.07 4.06
CA PHE A 513 0.11 -23.01 3.28
C PHE A 513 -0.94 -23.71 4.16
N LYS A 514 -0.57 -24.09 5.39
CA LYS A 514 -1.51 -24.65 6.38
C LYS A 514 -2.58 -23.64 6.77
N SER A 515 -2.22 -22.37 6.97
CA SER A 515 -3.18 -21.30 7.25
C SER A 515 -4.11 -21.05 6.06
N LEU A 516 -3.56 -21.04 4.83
CA LEU A 516 -4.33 -20.88 3.59
C LEU A 516 -5.41 -21.96 3.45
N THR A 517 -5.02 -23.23 3.58
CA THR A 517 -5.92 -24.38 3.40
C THR A 517 -6.78 -24.68 4.64
N GLY A 518 -6.46 -24.07 5.76
CA GLY A 518 -7.18 -24.21 7.04
C GLY A 518 -8.29 -23.19 7.26
N GLY A 519 -8.38 -22.14 6.41
CA GLY A 519 -9.31 -21.03 6.61
C GLY A 519 -8.90 -20.07 7.73
N ASP A 520 -7.62 -20.05 8.11
CA ASP A 520 -7.07 -19.12 9.08
C ASP A 520 -6.84 -17.74 8.45
N TYR A 521 -6.64 -16.70 9.30
CA TYR A 521 -6.27 -15.39 8.80
C TYR A 521 -4.84 -15.39 8.26
N ILE A 522 -4.68 -14.85 7.05
CA ILE A 522 -3.40 -14.68 6.38
C ILE A 522 -3.09 -13.20 6.33
N ARG A 523 -1.82 -12.85 6.57
CA ARG A 523 -1.33 -11.49 6.42
C ARG A 523 -0.92 -11.23 4.98
N GLY A 524 -1.55 -10.24 4.35
CA GLY A 524 -1.15 -9.68 3.06
C GLY A 524 -0.31 -8.43 3.26
N GLU A 525 0.82 -8.33 2.56
CA GLU A 525 1.68 -7.15 2.54
C GLU A 525 1.97 -6.74 1.11
N GLU A 526 1.81 -5.45 0.81
CA GLU A 526 2.23 -4.83 -0.44
C GLU A 526 3.30 -3.77 -0.15
N LYS A 527 4.28 -3.60 -1.05
CA LYS A 527 5.34 -2.62 -0.87
C LYS A 527 4.75 -1.20 -0.81
N GLY A 528 5.02 -0.49 0.28
CA GLY A 528 4.55 0.89 0.46
C GLY A 528 3.10 1.03 0.93
N LYS A 529 2.35 -0.06 1.11
CA LYS A 529 0.98 -0.03 1.64
C LYS A 529 0.89 -0.62 3.04
N LYS A 530 -0.21 -0.32 3.73
CA LYS A 530 -0.51 -0.89 5.03
C LYS A 530 -0.84 -2.38 4.88
N ALA A 531 -0.21 -3.23 5.71
CA ALA A 531 -0.53 -4.65 5.75
C ALA A 531 -1.98 -4.87 6.20
N PHE A 532 -2.64 -5.86 5.61
CA PHE A 532 -4.01 -6.25 5.91
C PHE A 532 -4.10 -7.74 6.23
N GLN A 533 -5.22 -8.18 6.78
CA GLN A 533 -5.48 -9.59 7.06
C GLN A 533 -6.75 -10.02 6.34
N PHE A 534 -6.70 -11.22 5.75
CA PHE A 534 -7.84 -11.80 5.06
C PHE A 534 -7.92 -13.31 5.30
N ARG A 535 -9.09 -13.89 5.08
CA ARG A 535 -9.27 -15.33 4.92
C ARG A 535 -9.38 -15.62 3.45
N TYR A 536 -8.68 -16.65 3.01
CA TYR A 536 -8.79 -17.11 1.64
C TYR A 536 -10.09 -17.89 1.46
N ASP A 537 -10.87 -17.53 0.46
CA ASP A 537 -12.20 -18.08 0.16
C ASP A 537 -12.26 -18.86 -1.15
N GLY A 538 -11.12 -19.15 -1.76
CA GLY A 538 -10.97 -19.98 -2.94
C GLY A 538 -10.48 -21.40 -2.64
N MET A 539 -10.19 -22.15 -3.69
CA MET A 539 -9.63 -23.51 -3.61
C MET A 539 -8.15 -23.51 -3.99
N VAL A 540 -7.47 -24.59 -3.62
CA VAL A 540 -6.03 -24.77 -3.90
C VAL A 540 -5.82 -26.06 -4.68
N LEU A 541 -5.12 -25.97 -5.80
CA LEU A 541 -4.65 -27.11 -6.60
C LEU A 541 -3.11 -27.13 -6.62
N VAL A 542 -2.54 -28.29 -6.33
CA VAL A 542 -1.11 -28.56 -6.43
C VAL A 542 -0.89 -29.68 -7.43
N MET A 543 0.11 -29.54 -8.28
CA MET A 543 0.51 -30.57 -9.25
C MET A 543 1.97 -30.90 -9.08
N SER A 544 2.31 -32.19 -9.11
CA SER A 544 3.68 -32.65 -9.02
C SER A 544 3.83 -34.02 -9.69
N ASN A 545 5.07 -34.43 -9.96
CA ASN A 545 5.35 -35.73 -10.51
C ASN A 545 5.38 -36.81 -9.42
N PHE A 546 5.55 -36.43 -8.18
CA PHE A 546 5.59 -37.31 -7.00
C PHE A 546 4.97 -36.59 -5.78
N PRO A 547 4.67 -37.35 -4.69
CA PRO A 547 4.10 -36.76 -3.47
C PRO A 547 5.09 -35.82 -2.78
N ILE A 548 4.78 -34.55 -2.70
CA ILE A 548 5.68 -33.51 -2.12
C ILE A 548 5.33 -33.12 -0.68
N PHE A 549 4.26 -33.67 -0.11
CA PHE A 549 3.78 -33.36 1.24
C PHE A 549 3.94 -34.50 2.23
N ALA A 550 4.46 -35.66 1.82
CA ALA A 550 4.52 -36.86 2.65
C ALA A 550 5.52 -36.73 3.83
N GLY A 551 6.50 -35.83 3.73
CA GLY A 551 7.44 -35.53 4.84
C GLY A 551 6.84 -34.73 5.99
N ASP A 552 5.64 -34.16 5.85
CA ASP A 552 4.96 -33.46 6.94
C ASP A 552 3.97 -34.39 7.65
N ASN A 553 4.43 -35.05 8.68
CA ASN A 553 3.63 -35.95 9.52
C ASN A 553 2.60 -35.25 10.42
N SER A 554 2.39 -33.93 10.27
CA SER A 554 1.39 -33.25 11.05
C SER A 554 -0.03 -33.68 10.62
N SER A 555 -0.83 -34.11 11.57
CA SER A 555 -2.25 -34.47 11.40
C SER A 555 -3.07 -33.37 10.70
N GLY A 556 -2.57 -32.12 10.78
CA GLY A 556 -3.20 -30.94 10.18
C GLY A 556 -3.17 -30.92 8.65
N LEU A 557 -2.13 -31.39 7.99
CA LEU A 557 -2.04 -31.41 6.52
C LEU A 557 -2.75 -32.65 5.95
N ASN A 558 -2.51 -33.82 6.53
CA ASN A 558 -3.04 -35.10 6.07
C ASN A 558 -4.58 -35.12 5.97
N ARG A 559 -5.28 -34.47 6.88
CA ARG A 559 -6.76 -34.37 6.83
C ARG A 559 -7.28 -33.45 5.73
N ARG A 560 -6.41 -32.61 5.11
CA ARG A 560 -6.80 -31.58 4.14
C ARG A 560 -6.48 -31.96 2.71
N ILE A 561 -5.51 -32.83 2.52
CA ILE A 561 -5.03 -33.21 1.20
C ILE A 561 -5.98 -34.22 0.55
N ILE A 562 -6.24 -34.02 -0.77
CA ILE A 562 -6.88 -34.97 -1.66
C ILE A 562 -5.82 -35.36 -2.68
N GLN A 563 -5.18 -36.50 -2.52
CA GLN A 563 -4.20 -37.00 -3.47
C GLN A 563 -4.90 -37.82 -4.53
N VAL A 564 -4.80 -37.38 -5.80
CA VAL A 564 -5.37 -38.08 -6.94
C VAL A 564 -4.25 -38.46 -7.90
N PRO A 565 -4.03 -39.77 -8.13
CA PRO A 565 -3.08 -40.24 -9.12
C PRO A 565 -3.59 -40.00 -10.52
N MET A 566 -2.79 -39.40 -11.38
CA MET A 566 -3.04 -39.23 -12.82
C MET A 566 -2.12 -40.15 -13.59
N ASN A 567 -2.62 -41.34 -13.93
CA ASN A 567 -1.80 -42.43 -14.51
C ASN A 567 -2.02 -42.59 -16.01
N ALA A 568 -2.94 -41.85 -16.62
CA ALA A 568 -3.15 -41.87 -18.07
C ALA A 568 -1.86 -41.40 -18.79
N ARG A 569 -1.60 -41.98 -19.94
CA ARG A 569 -0.45 -41.64 -20.75
C ARG A 569 -0.86 -41.36 -22.18
N VAL A 570 -0.61 -40.13 -22.62
CA VAL A 570 -0.83 -39.70 -23.98
C VAL A 570 0.51 -39.73 -24.71
N SER A 571 0.59 -40.50 -25.81
CA SER A 571 1.80 -40.50 -26.65
C SER A 571 1.91 -39.15 -27.39
N ASP A 572 3.17 -38.76 -27.70
CA ASP A 572 3.43 -37.43 -28.29
C ASP A 572 2.67 -37.18 -29.60
N ASN A 573 2.43 -38.21 -30.38
CA ASN A 573 1.66 -38.16 -31.65
C ASN A 573 0.13 -38.04 -31.45
N GLN A 574 -0.36 -38.20 -30.24
CA GLN A 574 -1.80 -38.08 -29.90
C GLN A 574 -2.13 -36.80 -29.11
N ARG A 575 -1.14 -35.96 -28.91
CA ARG A 575 -1.36 -34.70 -28.22
C ARG A 575 -2.20 -33.76 -29.08
N ARG A 576 -3.27 -33.22 -28.49
CA ARG A 576 -4.21 -32.28 -29.08
C ARG A 576 -4.23 -30.98 -28.25
N ASP A 577 -4.70 -29.89 -28.85
CA ASP A 577 -4.99 -28.67 -28.11
C ASP A 577 -6.38 -28.74 -27.45
N LEU A 578 -6.45 -29.47 -26.34
CA LEU A 578 -7.67 -29.63 -25.57
C LEU A 578 -8.20 -28.29 -24.98
N THR A 579 -7.36 -27.29 -24.82
CA THR A 579 -7.79 -25.96 -24.36
C THR A 579 -8.75 -25.33 -25.36
N THR A 580 -8.39 -25.35 -26.65
CA THR A 580 -9.27 -24.87 -27.73
C THR A 580 -10.50 -25.75 -27.90
N GLU A 581 -10.35 -27.06 -27.78
CA GLU A 581 -11.47 -28.03 -27.93
C GLU A 581 -12.53 -27.89 -26.83
N PHE A 582 -12.12 -27.55 -25.58
CA PHE A 582 -13.03 -27.43 -24.44
C PHE A 582 -13.76 -26.08 -24.37
N GLN A 583 -13.26 -25.03 -25.03
CA GLN A 583 -13.86 -23.69 -24.96
C GLN A 583 -15.36 -23.65 -25.26
N PRO A 584 -15.88 -24.31 -26.33
CA PRO A 584 -17.32 -24.31 -26.62
C PRO A 584 -18.18 -25.02 -25.54
N GLU A 585 -17.57 -25.94 -24.80
CA GLU A 585 -18.27 -26.79 -23.83
C GLU A 585 -18.29 -26.19 -22.42
N LEU A 586 -17.49 -25.15 -22.15
CA LEU A 586 -17.36 -24.58 -20.81
C LEU A 586 -18.68 -24.06 -20.23
N ALA A 587 -19.60 -23.55 -21.06
CA ALA A 587 -20.92 -23.11 -20.60
C ALA A 587 -21.76 -24.31 -20.13
N ALA A 588 -21.76 -25.39 -20.89
CA ALA A 588 -22.48 -26.64 -20.54
C ALA A 588 -21.84 -27.32 -19.31
N PHE A 589 -20.51 -27.37 -19.27
CA PHE A 589 -19.77 -27.91 -18.13
C PHE A 589 -20.06 -27.10 -16.86
N THR A 590 -20.12 -25.75 -16.96
CA THR A 590 -20.51 -24.88 -15.84
C THR A 590 -21.91 -25.24 -15.33
N ASN A 591 -22.89 -25.40 -16.23
CA ASN A 591 -24.25 -25.81 -15.86
C ASN A 591 -24.29 -27.17 -15.17
N TYR A 592 -23.54 -28.14 -15.71
CA TYR A 592 -23.43 -29.48 -15.08
C TYR A 592 -22.84 -29.37 -13.69
N LEU A 593 -21.73 -28.61 -13.50
CA LEU A 593 -21.13 -28.43 -12.19
C LEU A 593 -22.10 -27.77 -11.20
N LEU A 594 -22.86 -26.79 -11.64
CA LEU A 594 -23.86 -26.10 -10.78
C LEU A 594 -25.06 -26.96 -10.43
N SER A 595 -25.36 -27.98 -11.23
CA SER A 595 -26.44 -28.95 -10.95
C SER A 595 -26.07 -29.97 -9.87
N LEU A 596 -24.78 -30.08 -9.51
CA LEU A 596 -24.32 -30.98 -8.46
C LEU A 596 -24.85 -30.52 -7.10
N ASP A 597 -25.50 -31.41 -6.37
CA ASP A 597 -25.97 -31.12 -5.02
C ASP A 597 -24.83 -30.85 -4.03
N ASP A 598 -24.97 -29.82 -3.23
CA ASP A 598 -23.90 -29.39 -2.29
C ASP A 598 -23.55 -30.48 -1.26
N SER A 599 -24.52 -31.28 -0.83
CA SER A 599 -24.28 -32.40 0.09
C SER A 599 -23.54 -33.56 -0.60
N PHE A 600 -23.80 -33.79 -1.90
CA PHE A 600 -23.03 -34.74 -2.70
C PHE A 600 -21.58 -34.28 -2.86
N VAL A 601 -21.36 -32.99 -3.20
CA VAL A 601 -20.01 -32.38 -3.31
C VAL A 601 -19.25 -32.51 -1.98
N GLU A 602 -19.91 -32.20 -0.87
CA GLU A 602 -19.29 -32.28 0.45
C GLU A 602 -18.91 -33.70 0.85
N ARG A 603 -19.82 -34.66 0.66
CA ARG A 603 -19.54 -36.07 0.92
C ARG A 603 -18.45 -36.62 0.05
N THR A 604 -18.42 -36.29 -1.25
CA THR A 604 -17.38 -36.72 -2.18
C THR A 604 -16.01 -36.17 -1.79
N ILE A 605 -15.91 -34.88 -1.48
CA ILE A 605 -14.65 -34.21 -1.14
C ILE A 605 -14.13 -34.62 0.24
N LYS A 606 -15.00 -34.89 1.20
CA LYS A 606 -14.64 -35.31 2.57
C LYS A 606 -14.52 -36.83 2.72
N GLY A 607 -15.29 -37.60 1.95
CA GLY A 607 -15.45 -39.06 2.06
C GLY A 607 -14.41 -39.90 1.34
N LEU A 608 -13.19 -39.40 1.17
CA LEU A 608 -12.10 -40.07 0.40
C LEU A 608 -11.63 -41.38 1.01
N ALA A 609 -12.04 -41.68 2.24
CA ALA A 609 -11.64 -42.89 2.94
C ALA A 609 -12.11 -44.19 2.29
N ASP A 610 -13.09 -44.09 1.38
CA ASP A 610 -13.75 -45.28 0.78
C ASP A 610 -13.31 -45.57 -0.68
N ILE A 611 -12.23 -44.93 -1.14
CA ILE A 611 -11.69 -45.16 -2.50
C ILE A 611 -10.35 -45.88 -2.38
N PRO A 612 -10.29 -47.18 -2.71
CA PRO A 612 -9.09 -48.00 -2.53
C PRO A 612 -7.85 -47.46 -3.26
N GLU A 613 -8.04 -46.96 -4.47
CA GLU A 613 -6.98 -46.40 -5.30
C GLU A 613 -6.29 -45.17 -4.66
N LEU A 614 -7.09 -44.33 -3.99
CA LEU A 614 -6.56 -43.16 -3.27
C LEU A 614 -5.88 -43.56 -1.97
N LYS A 615 -6.37 -44.60 -1.27
CA LYS A 615 -5.71 -45.17 -0.09
C LYS A 615 -4.36 -45.76 -0.42
N LEU A 616 -4.33 -46.56 -1.52
CA LEU A 616 -3.08 -47.14 -2.01
C LEU A 616 -2.07 -46.04 -2.37
N GLN A 617 -2.46 -45.06 -3.17
CA GLN A 617 -1.60 -43.94 -3.55
C GLN A 617 -1.07 -43.16 -2.32
N ALA A 618 -1.93 -42.91 -1.33
CA ALA A 618 -1.52 -42.23 -0.10
C ALA A 618 -0.52 -43.10 0.71
N TRP A 619 -0.71 -44.40 0.75
CA TRP A 619 0.20 -45.35 1.41
C TRP A 619 1.55 -45.47 0.69
N GLU A 620 1.54 -45.66 -0.63
CA GLU A 620 2.76 -45.69 -1.44
C GLU A 620 3.57 -44.38 -1.31
N SER A 621 2.87 -43.25 -1.30
CA SER A 621 3.46 -41.95 -1.09
C SER A 621 4.18 -41.87 0.26
N ARG A 622 3.53 -42.40 1.30
CA ARG A 622 4.07 -42.40 2.66
C ARG A 622 5.27 -43.31 2.79
N MET A 623 5.24 -44.50 2.17
CA MET A 623 6.39 -45.43 2.16
C MET A 623 7.65 -44.81 1.55
N ARG A 624 7.51 -44.01 0.50
CA ARG A 624 8.67 -43.37 -0.16
C ARG A 624 9.38 -42.34 0.70
N GLU A 625 8.70 -41.74 1.68
CA GLU A 625 9.22 -40.64 2.46
C GLU A 625 9.37 -40.91 3.96
N ASP A 626 8.57 -41.84 4.49
CA ASP A 626 8.67 -42.23 5.90
C ASP A 626 9.24 -43.63 6.02
N SER A 627 10.52 -43.73 6.38
CA SER A 627 11.23 -45.01 6.60
C SER A 627 10.50 -45.93 7.57
N LEU A 628 9.65 -45.37 8.47
CA LEU A 628 8.87 -46.15 9.43
C LEU A 628 7.70 -46.85 8.71
N ALA A 629 7.03 -46.15 7.79
CA ALA A 629 5.96 -46.72 6.97
C ALA A 629 6.48 -47.79 6.01
N ASP A 630 7.64 -47.51 5.37
CA ASP A 630 8.34 -48.45 4.52
C ASP A 630 8.70 -49.71 5.27
N TRP A 631 9.36 -49.61 6.43
CA TRP A 631 9.67 -50.75 7.30
C TRP A 631 8.40 -51.49 7.75
N LEU A 632 7.36 -50.78 8.18
CA LEU A 632 6.11 -51.41 8.64
C LEU A 632 5.48 -52.26 7.53
N ASN A 633 5.48 -51.75 6.31
CA ASN A 633 4.92 -52.45 5.16
C ASN A 633 5.60 -53.78 4.86
N TYR A 634 6.93 -53.82 4.88
CA TYR A 634 7.74 -55.00 4.47
C TYR A 634 8.13 -55.90 5.62
N CYS A 635 8.27 -55.38 6.84
CA CYS A 635 8.87 -56.12 7.95
C CYS A 635 7.91 -56.49 9.10
N VAL A 636 6.67 -55.97 9.07
CA VAL A 636 5.72 -56.16 10.19
C VAL A 636 4.43 -56.82 9.72
N ILE A 637 3.83 -57.61 10.56
CA ILE A 637 2.56 -58.29 10.37
C ILE A 637 1.66 -57.87 11.52
N LEU A 638 0.37 -57.49 11.18
CA LEU A 638 -0.68 -57.34 12.16
C LEU A 638 -1.09 -58.71 12.68
N ASP A 639 -0.82 -59.00 13.94
CA ASP A 639 -1.18 -60.25 14.58
C ASP A 639 -1.72 -59.97 16.01
N PRO A 640 -3.05 -60.06 16.16
CA PRO A 640 -3.74 -59.74 17.43
C PRO A 640 -3.24 -60.57 18.63
N THR A 641 -2.61 -61.71 18.34
CA THR A 641 -2.11 -62.63 19.38
C THR A 641 -0.68 -62.29 19.84
N ALA A 642 0.03 -61.52 19.05
CA ALA A 642 1.45 -61.23 19.25
C ALA A 642 1.67 -60.04 20.23
N SER A 643 2.85 -60.11 20.88
CA SER A 643 3.35 -59.02 21.71
C SER A 643 4.87 -58.92 21.56
N THR A 644 5.31 -57.93 20.78
CA THR A 644 6.73 -57.83 20.36
C THR A 644 7.45 -56.76 21.20
N PRO A 645 8.66 -57.08 21.73
CA PRO A 645 9.44 -56.11 22.45
C PRO A 645 9.87 -54.93 21.54
N ILE A 646 9.83 -53.71 22.08
CA ILE A 646 10.22 -52.50 21.35
C ILE A 646 11.72 -52.46 21.12
N GLY A 647 12.55 -52.84 22.11
CA GLY A 647 13.97 -52.69 22.08
C GLY A 647 14.45 -51.23 22.28
N SER A 648 15.76 -51.04 22.41
CA SER A 648 16.38 -49.71 22.56
C SER A 648 17.76 -49.66 21.94
N ASP A 649 18.36 -50.79 21.56
CA ASP A 649 19.74 -50.91 21.05
C ASP A 649 19.72 -50.82 19.50
N ARG A 650 20.47 -49.87 18.97
CA ARG A 650 20.68 -49.72 17.51
C ARG A 650 21.66 -50.80 16.98
N ASN A 651 22.51 -51.35 17.81
CA ASN A 651 23.50 -52.36 17.39
C ASN A 651 22.82 -53.69 17.00
N GLU A 652 21.59 -53.92 17.46
CA GLU A 652 20.75 -55.04 17.03
C GLU A 652 20.48 -55.02 15.51
N ALA A 653 20.66 -53.89 14.86
CA ALA A 653 20.57 -53.76 13.39
C ALA A 653 21.63 -54.57 12.67
N ASN A 654 22.74 -54.96 13.33
CA ASN A 654 23.81 -55.77 12.78
C ASN A 654 23.54 -57.30 12.93
N GLU A 655 22.50 -57.67 13.67
CA GLU A 655 22.10 -59.07 13.82
C GLU A 655 21.44 -59.62 12.56
N VAL A 656 21.60 -60.93 12.33
CA VAL A 656 21.00 -61.57 11.14
C VAL A 656 19.47 -61.52 11.20
N GLU A 657 18.89 -61.70 12.40
CA GLU A 657 17.45 -61.58 12.66
C GLU A 657 17.20 -60.77 13.93
N PRO A 658 16.91 -59.46 13.80
CA PRO A 658 16.53 -58.66 14.96
C PRO A 658 15.26 -59.16 15.61
N VAL A 659 15.25 -59.24 16.94
CA VAL A 659 14.08 -59.72 17.71
C VAL A 659 13.20 -58.58 18.25
N THR A 660 13.66 -57.34 18.15
CA THR A 660 12.88 -56.16 18.62
C THR A 660 12.40 -55.29 17.45
N LEU A 661 11.32 -54.58 17.64
CA LEU A 661 10.75 -53.71 16.64
C LEU A 661 11.73 -52.60 16.22
N PHE A 662 12.42 -51.99 17.21
CA PHE A 662 13.37 -50.89 16.94
C PHE A 662 14.63 -51.38 16.26
N GLY A 663 15.16 -52.55 16.66
CA GLY A 663 16.33 -53.19 15.99
C GLY A 663 16.03 -53.50 14.54
N SER A 664 14.89 -54.15 14.26
CA SER A 664 14.43 -54.43 12.90
C SER A 664 14.24 -53.18 12.05
N TYR A 665 13.66 -52.14 12.63
CA TYR A 665 13.49 -50.84 11.97
C TYR A 665 14.84 -50.19 11.61
N CYS A 666 15.77 -50.20 12.54
CA CYS A 666 17.14 -49.68 12.29
C CYS A 666 17.84 -50.44 11.20
N LYS A 667 17.72 -51.79 11.14
CA LYS A 667 18.29 -52.63 10.09
C LYS A 667 17.69 -52.32 8.73
N HIS A 668 16.36 -52.26 8.61
CA HIS A 668 15.68 -51.94 7.37
C HIS A 668 16.04 -50.55 6.85
N SER A 669 16.05 -49.55 7.75
CA SER A 669 16.44 -48.18 7.38
C SER A 669 17.90 -48.12 6.84
N LEU A 670 18.82 -48.86 7.47
CA LEU A 670 20.20 -48.93 7.01
C LEU A 670 20.29 -49.57 5.60
N GLN A 671 19.57 -50.66 5.36
CA GLN A 671 19.54 -51.38 4.10
C GLN A 671 18.91 -50.56 2.97
N SER A 672 17.86 -49.77 3.27
CA SER A 672 17.18 -48.86 2.34
C SER A 672 17.93 -47.55 2.13
N GLY A 673 19.08 -47.31 2.77
CA GLY A 673 19.83 -46.06 2.68
C GLY A 673 19.14 -44.88 3.38
N ASN A 674 18.15 -45.13 4.23
CA ASN A 674 17.41 -44.16 4.97
C ASN A 674 17.99 -43.91 6.38
N SER A 675 17.82 -42.72 6.90
CA SER A 675 18.13 -42.45 8.30
C SER A 675 17.01 -42.94 9.22
N SER A 676 17.33 -43.74 10.24
CA SER A 676 16.39 -44.18 11.26
C SER A 676 16.00 -43.03 12.21
N LYS A 677 14.72 -42.98 12.63
CA LYS A 677 14.25 -42.10 13.68
C LYS A 677 14.97 -42.39 15.02
N SER A 678 14.95 -41.39 15.91
CA SER A 678 15.46 -41.64 17.27
C SER A 678 14.53 -42.58 18.03
N HIS A 679 15.14 -43.39 18.92
CA HIS A 679 14.38 -44.31 19.81
C HIS A 679 13.25 -43.60 20.57
N LYS A 680 13.44 -42.34 20.95
CA LYS A 680 12.43 -41.53 21.66
C LYS A 680 11.15 -41.32 20.83
N ASN A 681 11.32 -41.12 19.52
CA ASN A 681 10.19 -40.83 18.59
C ASN A 681 9.61 -42.10 17.97
N PHE A 682 10.37 -43.20 17.93
CA PHE A 682 9.96 -44.44 17.26
C PHE A 682 8.60 -44.96 17.75
N SER A 683 8.45 -45.20 19.06
CA SER A 683 7.21 -45.80 19.59
C SER A 683 5.97 -44.91 19.45
N PRO A 684 6.02 -43.60 19.76
CA PRO A 684 4.90 -42.73 19.53
C PRO A 684 4.50 -42.68 18.04
N ASP A 685 5.47 -42.51 17.12
CA ASP A 685 5.20 -42.41 15.71
C ASP A 685 4.66 -43.74 15.14
N LEU A 686 5.14 -44.89 15.65
CA LEU A 686 4.64 -46.21 15.27
C LEU A 686 3.18 -46.40 15.71
N LEU A 687 2.84 -46.03 16.94
CA LEU A 687 1.46 -46.11 17.41
C LEU A 687 0.53 -45.17 16.64
N GLU A 688 0.96 -43.97 16.35
CA GLU A 688 0.19 -43.01 15.53
C GLU A 688 -0.05 -43.58 14.11
N LEU A 689 1.00 -44.16 13.50
CA LEU A 689 0.92 -44.77 12.18
C LEU A 689 -0.08 -45.94 12.17
N CYS A 690 0.01 -46.85 13.16
CA CYS A 690 -0.85 -48.03 13.24
C CYS A 690 -2.29 -47.66 13.61
N GLN A 691 -2.51 -46.88 14.66
CA GLN A 691 -3.84 -46.61 15.23
C GLN A 691 -4.60 -45.56 14.42
N VAL A 692 -3.95 -44.45 14.06
CA VAL A 692 -4.61 -43.29 13.43
C VAL A 692 -4.66 -43.42 11.91
N ILE A 693 -3.57 -43.88 11.30
CA ILE A 693 -3.47 -43.94 9.83
C ILE A 693 -4.01 -45.26 9.28
N LEU A 694 -3.60 -46.38 9.88
CA LEU A 694 -4.00 -47.70 9.42
C LEU A 694 -5.27 -48.24 10.09
N GLY A 695 -5.72 -47.63 11.21
CA GLY A 695 -6.87 -48.08 11.96
C GLY A 695 -6.68 -49.45 12.63
N TRP A 696 -5.44 -49.84 12.90
CA TRP A 696 -5.10 -51.11 13.50
C TRP A 696 -5.29 -51.07 15.03
N ASP A 697 -5.85 -52.13 15.60
CA ASP A 697 -5.92 -52.30 17.08
C ASP A 697 -4.61 -52.79 17.65
N VAL A 698 -3.70 -51.86 17.86
CA VAL A 698 -2.38 -52.12 18.51
C VAL A 698 -2.26 -51.36 19.83
N GLN A 699 -1.62 -51.93 20.82
CA GLN A 699 -1.56 -51.33 22.14
C GLN A 699 -0.13 -51.33 22.69
N PHE A 700 0.24 -50.20 23.32
CA PHE A 700 1.48 -50.16 24.11
C PHE A 700 1.31 -50.88 25.43
N ALA A 701 2.27 -51.74 25.77
CA ALA A 701 2.31 -52.47 27.01
C ALA A 701 3.66 -52.29 27.73
N LYS A 702 3.66 -52.09 29.04
CA LYS A 702 4.85 -52.06 29.87
C LYS A 702 4.75 -53.14 30.93
N THR A 703 5.76 -54.03 30.99
CA THR A 703 5.86 -55.11 31.98
C THR A 703 7.13 -54.91 32.83
N LYS A 704 7.37 -55.79 33.77
CA LYS A 704 8.62 -55.81 34.57
C LYS A 704 9.84 -56.15 33.66
N THR A 705 9.62 -56.83 32.57
CA THR A 705 10.68 -57.29 31.64
C THR A 705 10.96 -56.34 30.49
N GLY A 706 10.12 -55.34 30.23
CA GLY A 706 10.35 -54.38 29.19
C GLY A 706 9.10 -53.68 28.65
N ARG A 707 9.27 -53.01 27.50
CA ARG A 707 8.20 -52.31 26.75
C ARG A 707 7.88 -53.11 25.51
N PHE A 708 6.60 -53.25 25.18
CA PHE A 708 6.07 -54.08 24.12
C PHE A 708 5.02 -53.36 23.32
N ILE A 709 4.80 -53.74 22.06
CA ILE A 709 3.62 -53.42 21.28
C ILE A 709 2.82 -54.74 21.11
N LYS A 710 1.57 -54.74 21.56
CA LYS A 710 0.62 -55.80 21.32
C LYS A 710 -0.03 -55.63 19.99
N GLY A 711 -0.32 -56.72 19.26
CA GLY A 711 -0.95 -56.69 17.96
C GLY A 711 0.02 -56.66 16.78
N LEU A 712 1.31 -56.53 17.02
CA LEU A 712 2.34 -56.56 15.99
C LEU A 712 3.36 -57.66 16.18
N ARG A 713 3.81 -58.28 15.10
CA ARG A 713 5.00 -59.17 15.09
C ARG A 713 5.90 -58.86 13.85
N LEU A 714 7.15 -59.21 13.99
CA LEU A 714 8.08 -59.11 12.86
C LEU A 714 7.84 -60.26 11.86
N ARG A 715 8.02 -59.98 10.58
CA ARG A 715 7.95 -60.93 9.48
C ARG A 715 9.21 -61.80 9.53
N VAL A 716 9.00 -63.13 9.40
CA VAL A 716 10.08 -64.09 9.36
C VAL A 716 10.20 -64.63 7.90
N SER A 717 11.33 -64.40 7.26
CA SER A 717 11.61 -64.84 5.91
C SER A 717 11.50 -66.36 5.80
N GLY A 718 10.91 -66.89 4.74
CA GLY A 718 10.66 -68.30 4.52
C GLY A 718 9.42 -68.86 5.23
N GLN A 719 8.97 -68.24 6.33
CA GLN A 719 7.74 -68.66 7.02
C GLN A 719 6.52 -67.80 6.62
N ASP A 720 6.71 -66.51 6.48
CA ASP A 720 5.65 -65.55 6.24
C ASP A 720 5.58 -65.05 4.79
N ASP A 721 6.28 -65.66 3.87
CA ASP A 721 6.34 -65.22 2.46
C ASP A 721 4.98 -65.30 1.78
N HIS A 722 4.08 -66.13 2.27
CA HIS A 722 2.71 -66.27 1.77
C HIS A 722 1.77 -65.17 2.27
N ILE A 723 2.17 -64.40 3.28
CA ILE A 723 1.37 -63.31 3.80
C ILE A 723 1.70 -62.04 2.98
N PRO A 724 0.70 -61.44 2.31
CA PRO A 724 0.97 -60.25 1.51
C PRO A 724 1.47 -59.11 2.35
N THR A 725 2.17 -58.15 1.73
CA THR A 725 2.50 -56.85 2.32
C THR A 725 1.18 -56.06 2.47
N HIS A 726 1.20 -55.03 3.30
CA HIS A 726 0.00 -54.19 3.58
C HIS A 726 -0.40 -53.32 2.39
N ASP A 727 -0.58 -53.92 1.23
CA ASP A 727 -1.12 -53.32 0.02
C ASP A 727 -2.64 -53.32 0.09
N TYR A 728 -3.27 -52.17 0.24
CA TYR A 728 -4.72 -52.04 0.34
C TYR A 728 -5.47 -52.56 -0.90
N SER A 729 -4.83 -52.76 -2.04
CA SER A 729 -5.45 -53.33 -3.22
C SER A 729 -5.72 -54.84 -3.11
N LEU A 730 -4.95 -55.58 -2.30
CA LEU A 730 -5.04 -57.03 -2.17
C LEU A 730 -6.11 -57.51 -1.18
N GLU A 731 -6.52 -56.68 -0.19
CA GLU A 731 -7.56 -57.11 0.76
C GLU A 731 -8.93 -57.37 0.14
N LYS A 732 -9.25 -56.84 -1.07
CA LYS A 732 -10.54 -57.11 -1.78
C LYS A 732 -10.54 -58.35 -2.65
N GLN A 733 -9.39 -58.86 -3.08
CA GLN A 733 -9.33 -60.10 -3.89
C GLN A 733 -9.56 -61.35 -3.04
N ASN A 734 -9.25 -61.30 -1.75
CA ASN A 734 -9.42 -62.45 -0.84
C ASN A 734 -10.83 -62.57 -0.28
N GLN A 735 -11.74 -61.57 -0.46
CA GLN A 735 -13.13 -61.67 -0.08
C GLN A 735 -14.04 -62.14 -1.23
N SER A 736 -13.53 -62.20 -2.47
CA SER A 736 -14.31 -62.65 -3.63
C SER A 736 -13.93 -64.05 -4.11
N GLY A 737 -13.08 -64.76 -3.39
CA GLY A 737 -12.53 -66.05 -3.74
C GLY A 737 -12.85 -67.20 -2.81
N ASP A 738 -14.09 -67.29 -2.27
CA ASP A 738 -14.55 -68.55 -1.70
C ASP A 738 -16.08 -68.67 -1.82
N GLY A 739 -16.52 -69.42 -2.77
CA GLY A 739 -17.93 -69.64 -3.00
C GLY A 739 -18.27 -70.42 -4.28
N SER A 740 -17.49 -71.45 -4.64
CA SER A 740 -17.94 -72.51 -5.57
C SER A 740 -18.38 -73.74 -4.81
N GLY A 741 -19.65 -73.81 -4.52
CA GLY A 741 -20.29 -75.00 -3.97
C GLY A 741 -21.67 -75.13 -4.61
N ASP A 742 -21.79 -76.14 -5.45
CA ASP A 742 -23.00 -76.65 -6.07
C ASP A 742 -24.23 -76.71 -5.14
N GLY A 743 -25.43 -76.43 -5.67
CA GLY A 743 -26.66 -76.73 -4.98
C GLY A 743 -27.89 -76.17 -5.65
N SER A 744 -28.43 -76.88 -6.58
CA SER A 744 -29.78 -76.74 -7.17
C SER A 744 -30.91 -76.62 -6.19
N GLY A 745 -31.90 -75.73 -6.46
CA GLY A 745 -33.18 -75.88 -5.83
C GLY A 745 -34.06 -74.64 -5.72
N ASP A 746 -34.88 -74.48 -6.70
CA ASP A 746 -36.30 -74.07 -6.70
C ASP A 746 -36.79 -72.83 -5.99
N GLY A 747 -37.66 -72.16 -6.70
CA GLY A 747 -38.29 -70.89 -6.48
C GLY A 747 -39.21 -70.74 -5.26
N SER A 748 -39.41 -69.49 -4.97
CA SER A 748 -40.75 -68.94 -4.75
C SER A 748 -40.68 -67.49 -4.24
N GLU A 749 -41.65 -66.78 -4.73
CA GLU A 749 -42.02 -65.38 -4.62
C GLU A 749 -42.03 -64.74 -3.23
N LEU A 750 -41.90 -63.45 -3.33
CA LEU A 750 -42.18 -62.31 -2.39
C LEU A 750 -43.36 -62.57 -1.40
N PRO A 751 -43.48 -61.77 -0.29
CA PRO A 751 -44.08 -60.45 -0.43
C PRO A 751 -43.55 -59.34 0.55
N LEU A 752 -43.88 -58.14 0.14
CA LEU A 752 -43.94 -56.86 0.79
C LEU A 752 -44.65 -56.80 2.16
N ASP A 753 -44.35 -55.75 2.86
CA ASP A 753 -45.10 -55.01 3.89
C ASP A 753 -45.04 -55.45 5.37
N LYS A 754 -44.63 -54.50 6.18
CA LYS A 754 -45.35 -53.80 7.27
C LYS A 754 -44.36 -53.01 8.12
N VAL A 755 -44.38 -51.70 8.04
CA VAL A 755 -45.14 -50.74 8.87
C VAL A 755 -45.27 -51.18 10.34
N TYR A 756 -44.62 -50.51 11.23
CA TYR A 756 -45.19 -50.07 12.50
C TYR A 756 -44.56 -48.78 13.00
N SER A 757 -45.43 -47.85 13.18
CA SER A 757 -45.46 -46.59 13.83
C SER A 757 -45.37 -46.70 15.36
N ASP A 758 -45.13 -45.55 15.93
CA ASP A 758 -45.46 -45.03 17.26
C ASP A 758 -44.47 -45.17 18.40
N GLY A 759 -44.17 -44.04 18.93
CA GLY A 759 -43.56 -43.84 20.21
C GLY A 759 -43.15 -42.41 20.51
N VAL A 760 -44.14 -41.55 20.68
CA VAL A 760 -44.05 -40.18 21.23
C VAL A 760 -43.30 -40.14 22.56
N GLY A 761 -42.35 -39.22 22.69
CA GLY A 761 -41.70 -38.89 23.95
C GLY A 761 -41.16 -37.47 23.94
N SER A 762 -42.06 -36.51 24.15
CA SER A 762 -41.76 -35.11 24.39
C SER A 762 -40.94 -34.92 25.70
N GLY A 763 -39.79 -34.31 25.58
CA GLY A 763 -39.00 -33.82 26.71
C GLY A 763 -38.44 -32.44 26.38
N ALA A 764 -39.28 -31.43 26.50
CA ALA A 764 -38.85 -30.03 26.50
C ALA A 764 -38.03 -29.72 27.74
N ILE A 765 -36.78 -29.38 27.62
CA ILE A 765 -36.03 -28.78 28.72
C ILE A 765 -35.89 -27.27 28.43
N SER A 766 -36.57 -26.55 29.30
CA SER A 766 -36.69 -25.13 29.45
C SER A 766 -35.32 -24.48 29.72
N LEU A 767 -34.97 -23.50 28.90
CA LEU A 767 -33.95 -22.50 29.22
C LEU A 767 -34.51 -21.54 30.25
N LYS A 768 -34.02 -21.64 31.48
CA LYS A 768 -34.11 -20.56 32.47
C LYS A 768 -32.80 -20.40 33.23
N ASN A 769 -32.29 -19.19 33.14
CA ASN A 769 -31.45 -18.46 34.08
C ASN A 769 -30.08 -19.04 34.46
N PHE A 770 -29.05 -18.44 33.86
CA PHE A 770 -27.82 -18.20 34.58
C PHE A 770 -27.50 -16.70 34.57
N THR A 771 -27.68 -16.11 35.74
CA THR A 771 -27.29 -14.76 36.11
C THR A 771 -25.75 -14.67 36.18
N ALA A 772 -25.24 -13.56 35.73
CA ALA A 772 -23.85 -13.15 35.94
C ALA A 772 -23.53 -13.03 37.42
N ASP A 773 -22.46 -13.68 37.90
CA ASP A 773 -21.76 -13.24 39.11
C ASP A 773 -20.29 -13.68 39.08
N LYS A 774 -19.43 -12.65 39.27
CA LYS A 774 -18.09 -12.63 39.86
C LYS A 774 -16.91 -13.27 39.12
N TYR A 775 -16.18 -12.40 38.44
CA TYR A 775 -14.72 -12.50 38.38
C TYR A 775 -14.10 -11.33 39.17
N PRO A 776 -13.09 -11.56 40.04
CA PRO A 776 -12.42 -10.49 40.79
C PRO A 776 -11.44 -9.73 39.90
N GLU A 777 -11.45 -8.43 40.09
CA GLU A 777 -10.46 -7.50 39.52
C GLU A 777 -9.05 -7.88 39.96
N THR A 778 -8.15 -8.13 39.00
CA THR A 778 -6.71 -8.17 39.24
C THR A 778 -6.13 -6.80 39.00
N GLN A 779 -5.53 -6.24 40.03
CA GLN A 779 -4.74 -4.98 39.98
C GLN A 779 -3.55 -5.10 39.02
N PRO A 780 -3.09 -3.98 38.43
CA PRO A 780 -1.93 -3.98 37.56
C PRO A 780 -0.63 -4.18 38.32
N VAL A 781 0.19 -5.11 37.88
CA VAL A 781 1.54 -5.35 38.36
C VAL A 781 2.46 -4.30 37.77
N GLU A 782 3.12 -3.53 38.63
CA GLU A 782 4.22 -2.62 38.27
C GLU A 782 5.40 -3.40 37.74
N VAL A 783 5.89 -2.99 36.56
CA VAL A 783 7.13 -3.48 35.97
C VAL A 783 8.29 -2.64 36.49
N PRO A 784 9.33 -3.22 37.06
CA PRO A 784 10.51 -2.46 37.52
C PRO A 784 11.30 -1.94 36.30
N GLN A 785 11.60 -0.65 36.32
CA GLN A 785 12.57 -0.03 35.40
C GLN A 785 13.97 -0.52 35.77
N THR A 786 14.65 -1.18 34.87
CA THR A 786 16.08 -1.43 34.95
C THR A 786 16.82 -0.41 34.09
N GLU A 787 17.74 0.30 34.71
CA GLU A 787 18.70 1.22 34.07
C GLU A 787 19.62 0.50 33.08
N PRO A 788 20.12 1.15 32.03
CA PRO A 788 20.99 0.51 31.03
C PRO A 788 22.42 0.36 31.58
N GLU A 789 22.88 -0.87 31.64
CA GLU A 789 24.31 -1.18 31.88
C GLU A 789 25.19 -0.74 30.70
N ASN A 790 26.28 -0.05 31.03
CA ASN A 790 27.34 0.37 30.13
C ASN A 790 28.08 -0.84 29.50
N LEU A 791 28.04 -0.95 28.19
CA LEU A 791 28.92 -1.81 27.42
C LEU A 791 30.19 -1.04 27.01
N PRO A 792 31.37 -1.68 27.04
CA PRO A 792 32.66 -1.04 26.69
C PRO A 792 32.76 -0.81 25.17
N PRO A 793 33.62 0.15 24.72
CA PRO A 793 33.73 0.52 23.30
C PRO A 793 34.39 -0.58 22.49
N SER A 794 33.75 -0.98 21.38
CA SER A 794 34.27 -1.91 20.40
C SER A 794 35.40 -1.28 19.58
N GLU A 795 36.48 -2.03 19.41
CA GLU A 795 37.61 -1.73 18.54
C GLU A 795 37.22 -1.54 17.06
N PRO A 796 37.99 -0.82 16.25
CA PRO A 796 37.65 -0.54 14.86
C PRO A 796 37.87 -1.76 13.96
N ILE A 797 36.81 -2.17 13.26
CA ILE A 797 36.84 -3.24 12.26
C ILE A 797 37.65 -2.78 11.04
N SER A 798 38.65 -3.58 10.69
CA SER A 798 39.47 -3.45 9.49
C SER A 798 38.65 -3.42 8.20
N LYS A 799 39.03 -2.56 7.25
CA LYS A 799 38.49 -2.40 5.92
C LYS A 799 38.58 -3.72 5.15
N THR A 800 37.43 -4.37 4.95
CA THR A 800 37.28 -5.44 3.95
C THR A 800 36.92 -4.82 2.61
N GLU A 801 37.50 -5.31 1.53
CA GLU A 801 37.24 -4.90 0.15
C GLU A 801 35.74 -5.04 -0.24
N PRO A 802 35.20 -4.19 -1.14
CA PRO A 802 33.80 -4.24 -1.53
C PRO A 802 33.47 -5.50 -2.34
N SER A 803 32.35 -6.13 -2.04
CA SER A 803 31.81 -7.28 -2.75
C SER A 803 31.54 -6.98 -4.24
N GLU A 804 31.65 -8.00 -5.11
CA GLU A 804 31.49 -7.90 -6.58
C GLU A 804 30.21 -7.15 -7.01
N THR A 805 29.10 -7.34 -6.30
CA THR A 805 27.81 -6.67 -6.59
C THR A 805 27.84 -5.13 -6.52
N ARG A 806 28.80 -4.54 -5.83
CA ARG A 806 28.94 -3.08 -5.70
C ARG A 806 29.72 -2.49 -6.88
N LYS A 807 30.59 -3.30 -7.50
CA LYS A 807 31.34 -2.91 -8.71
C LYS A 807 30.47 -2.91 -9.95
N ASP A 808 29.52 -3.85 -10.03
CA ASP A 808 28.55 -3.94 -11.14
C ASP A 808 27.58 -2.75 -11.16
N LEU A 809 27.13 -2.30 -9.97
CA LEU A 809 26.27 -1.10 -9.84
C LEU A 809 27.00 0.22 -10.20
N GLU A 810 28.30 0.28 -9.98
CA GLU A 810 29.12 1.44 -10.33
C GLU A 810 29.37 1.52 -11.85
N SER A 811 29.55 0.36 -12.49
CA SER A 811 29.70 0.26 -13.95
C SER A 811 28.42 0.65 -14.68
N LEU A 812 27.24 0.25 -14.18
CA LEU A 812 25.94 0.66 -14.72
C LEU A 812 25.66 2.16 -14.57
N ARG A 813 26.09 2.79 -13.47
CA ARG A 813 25.98 4.22 -13.26
C ARG A 813 26.86 5.03 -14.24
N LYS A 814 28.04 4.52 -14.58
CA LYS A 814 28.93 5.18 -15.54
C LYS A 814 28.34 5.18 -16.97
N ILE A 815 27.63 4.11 -17.35
CA ILE A 815 26.91 4.03 -18.63
C ILE A 815 25.78 5.06 -18.68
N GLN A 816 25.03 5.23 -17.61
CA GLN A 816 23.95 6.23 -17.53
C GLN A 816 24.46 7.67 -17.62
N ASN A 817 25.69 7.93 -17.18
CA ASN A 817 26.31 9.25 -17.20
C ASN A 817 27.13 9.53 -18.46
N GLY A 818 27.19 8.60 -19.44
CA GLY A 818 27.93 8.78 -20.68
C GLY A 818 29.45 8.72 -20.53
N GLU A 819 29.97 8.12 -19.46
CA GLU A 819 31.41 7.97 -19.21
C GLU A 819 32.00 6.74 -19.92
N ASN A 820 33.25 6.85 -20.38
CA ASN A 820 33.93 5.75 -21.06
C ASN A 820 34.38 4.66 -20.08
N LEU A 821 33.91 3.44 -20.31
CA LEU A 821 34.29 2.24 -19.53
C LEU A 821 35.70 1.75 -19.88
N THR A 822 36.43 1.29 -18.88
CA THR A 822 37.72 0.61 -19.06
C THR A 822 37.50 -0.78 -19.71
N GLN A 823 38.57 -1.37 -20.25
CA GLN A 823 38.50 -2.64 -20.95
C GLN A 823 38.04 -3.81 -20.06
N ARG A 824 38.24 -3.71 -18.76
CA ARG A 824 37.85 -4.69 -17.75
C ARG A 824 36.36 -4.56 -17.37
N GLU A 825 35.82 -3.35 -17.37
CA GLU A 825 34.41 -3.03 -17.11
C GLU A 825 33.51 -3.42 -18.28
N ARG A 826 34.03 -3.49 -19.52
CA ARG A 826 33.31 -3.98 -20.73
C ARG A 826 33.13 -5.50 -20.79
N GLN A 827 33.81 -6.26 -19.96
CA GLN A 827 33.66 -7.74 -19.89
C GLN A 827 32.60 -8.19 -18.86
N VAL A 828 32.10 -7.29 -18.01
CA VAL A 828 31.14 -7.57 -16.94
C VAL A 828 29.73 -7.11 -17.31
N VAL A 829 29.58 -6.24 -18.31
CA VAL A 829 28.32 -5.77 -18.92
C VAL A 829 28.11 -6.50 -20.24
#